data_71f70f13988f66d104f9ce7cd1e1cf50
#
_entry.id   71f70f13988f66d104f9ce7cd1e1cf50
#
_cell.length_a   1.000
_cell.length_b   1.000
_cell.length_c   1.000
_cell.angle_alpha   90.00
_cell.angle_beta   90.00
_cell.angle_gamma   90.00
#
_symmetry.space_group_name_H-M   'P 1'
#
loop_
_entity.id
_entity.type
_entity.pdbx_description
1 polymer ?
#
loop_
_entity_poly.entity_id
_entity_poly.type
_entity_poly.pdbx_seq_one_letter_code
_entity_poly.pdbx_strand_id
1 'polypeptide(L)'
;MKRFFLGCIAVLLAACGGNAPPAEPRISAEEARWAARAQKVTITRDEWGIPHIEAPTDADAVFGMMYAQAEDDFPRIERNFLFSQGRLGEAFGADYRWIDLRMKLFIDPEEMKQEYDQSPPWLQALMDAWADGLNYYLATHPDADVKVLTRFEPWMALSFSEGSIGGDIERVRPEALAAFYGNQPLSQWDQGTGARSAIRAVASQGESLGLPSASVGSNGFAISPLKSESGNALLLINPHTSFYFRHEAHVKSDEGLNAYGASTWGQFFVYQGFNETAGWMHTSSAVDNIDEFEETIVRQEDGLFYSYGDELRPVEQKTITLRMRQEDGTFTEERYPTYRTHHGPIVRAEGNRWIAVALMEEPRQALIQSYARTKAKNLDEFLKIMESHTNSSNNTVFADAAGNIAYLHSNFVPKRRSDLNYLNPVNGSDPSTDWQGLHTIEESPNSINPPTGWVQNTNNWPYSAAGAEHSPRQKDYPPYMDSGSENARGVHALALLEPMNAVDLNGLVTLAYDEALPAFDALLPPLFSAFAGLPEDAPARTRLAPAMAQLEVWDRRYAVDSVATAVAIFWGDALRAAVRDEARANRWNMLTVMAEAAPAVQLKALEEALARLETGFGTWETPWGEINRFQRLSGAIDLRYDDSAPSLPVAFTSSFWGSLAAFDAAPRNGTQRWYGNRGNSFVAVVEFGEKVRARATTAGGLSRIPGDRHFNDQAERYTAGDLREVYFYPEAIAAHSLGTYRPGEPRP
;
A
#
# COMPACT_ATOMS: atom_id res chain seq x y z
N MET A 1 47.02 -45.02 -88.35
CA MET A 1 45.58 -44.97 -88.01
C MET A 1 45.39 -45.77 -86.73
N LYS A 2 45.48 -45.15 -85.61
CA LYS A 2 45.33 -45.81 -84.32
C LYS A 2 44.37 -44.98 -83.48
N ARG A 3 43.27 -45.57 -83.09
CA ARG A 3 42.27 -44.96 -82.17
C ARG A 3 42.69 -45.31 -80.75
N PHE A 4 42.81 -44.31 -79.93
CA PHE A 4 42.99 -44.45 -78.48
C PHE A 4 41.59 -44.46 -77.78
N PHE A 5 41.37 -45.43 -76.92
CA PHE A 5 40.27 -45.50 -75.97
C PHE A 5 40.77 -44.97 -74.66
N LEU A 6 40.08 -43.97 -74.14
CA LEU A 6 40.28 -43.44 -72.77
C LEU A 6 39.18 -44.01 -71.86
N GLY A 7 39.61 -44.81 -70.89
CA GLY A 7 38.67 -45.30 -69.82
C GLY A 7 38.54 -44.30 -68.71
N CYS A 8 37.26 -43.92 -68.35
CA CYS A 8 36.95 -43.13 -67.20
C CYS A 8 36.93 -44.05 -65.97
N ILE A 9 37.78 -43.75 -64.98
CA ILE A 9 37.70 -44.30 -63.63
C ILE A 9 36.85 -43.33 -62.82
N ALA A 10 35.66 -43.75 -62.37
CA ALA A 10 34.83 -43.03 -61.43
C ALA A 10 35.34 -43.29 -60.02
N VAL A 11 35.87 -42.28 -59.39
CA VAL A 11 36.19 -42.30 -57.93
C VAL A 11 34.93 -41.90 -57.11
N LEU A 12 34.37 -42.87 -56.40
CA LEU A 12 33.36 -42.67 -55.42
C LEU A 12 33.98 -42.02 -54.15
N LEU A 13 33.81 -40.71 -53.98
CA LEU A 13 34.06 -40.02 -52.71
C LEU A 13 32.87 -40.28 -51.76
N ALA A 14 33.06 -41.15 -50.79
CA ALA A 14 32.15 -41.28 -49.65
C ALA A 14 32.28 -40.01 -48.77
N ALA A 15 31.27 -39.13 -48.84
CA ALA A 15 31.15 -38.02 -47.90
C ALA A 15 30.74 -38.56 -46.53
N CYS A 16 31.68 -38.66 -45.59
CA CYS A 16 31.37 -38.74 -44.16
C CYS A 16 30.74 -37.41 -43.69
N GLY A 17 29.42 -37.38 -43.62
CA GLY A 17 28.71 -36.31 -42.93
C GLY A 17 29.00 -36.37 -41.42
N GLY A 18 29.99 -35.66 -40.96
CA GLY A 18 30.18 -35.38 -39.57
C GLY A 18 29.07 -34.42 -39.12
N ASN A 19 28.16 -34.88 -38.26
CA ASN A 19 27.30 -33.97 -37.50
C ASN A 19 28.20 -33.02 -36.70
N ALA A 20 28.26 -31.77 -37.11
CA ALA A 20 28.82 -30.73 -36.25
C ALA A 20 28.03 -30.76 -34.91
N PRO A 21 28.69 -30.71 -33.75
CA PRO A 21 28.01 -30.60 -32.50
C PRO A 21 27.08 -29.38 -32.57
N PRO A 22 25.88 -29.44 -31.97
CA PRO A 22 24.98 -28.27 -31.91
C PRO A 22 25.80 -27.10 -31.36
N ALA A 23 25.76 -25.97 -32.07
CA ALA A 23 26.43 -24.77 -31.63
C ALA A 23 25.93 -24.47 -30.24
N GLU A 24 26.84 -24.32 -29.26
CA GLU A 24 26.50 -23.87 -27.94
C GLU A 24 25.67 -22.57 -28.07
N PRO A 25 24.56 -22.44 -27.34
CA PRO A 25 23.74 -21.24 -27.40
C PRO A 25 24.63 -20.03 -27.06
N ARG A 26 24.81 -19.13 -28.02
CA ARG A 26 25.59 -17.91 -27.81
C ARG A 26 24.80 -17.03 -26.83
N ILE A 27 25.28 -16.93 -25.60
CA ILE A 27 24.79 -15.97 -24.58
C ILE A 27 24.89 -14.59 -25.21
N SER A 28 23.82 -13.80 -25.14
CA SER A 28 23.82 -12.42 -25.62
C SER A 28 24.79 -11.55 -24.79
N ALA A 29 25.23 -10.43 -25.34
CA ALA A 29 26.09 -9.49 -24.59
C ALA A 29 25.41 -8.96 -23.33
N GLU A 30 24.09 -8.86 -23.36
CA GLU A 30 23.26 -8.46 -22.23
C GLU A 30 23.23 -9.53 -21.13
N GLU A 31 22.95 -10.78 -21.49
CA GLU A 31 22.97 -11.91 -20.56
C GLU A 31 24.36 -12.10 -19.93
N ALA A 32 25.43 -11.91 -20.73
CA ALA A 32 26.80 -11.94 -20.21
C ALA A 32 27.05 -10.82 -19.17
N ARG A 33 26.50 -9.62 -19.39
CA ARG A 33 26.57 -8.50 -18.44
C ARG A 33 25.80 -8.84 -17.14
N TRP A 34 24.59 -9.38 -17.24
CA TRP A 34 23.80 -9.78 -16.08
C TRP A 34 24.51 -10.86 -15.27
N ALA A 35 25.02 -11.90 -15.94
CA ALA A 35 25.78 -12.97 -15.29
C ALA A 35 27.03 -12.44 -14.58
N ALA A 36 27.74 -11.48 -15.19
CA ALA A 36 28.91 -10.84 -14.57
C ALA A 36 28.54 -10.01 -13.34
N ARG A 37 27.36 -9.34 -13.34
CA ARG A 37 26.83 -8.63 -12.19
C ARG A 37 26.40 -9.61 -11.08
N ALA A 38 25.72 -10.70 -11.43
CA ALA A 38 25.30 -11.75 -10.51
C ALA A 38 26.47 -12.33 -9.70
N GLN A 39 27.67 -12.47 -10.30
CA GLN A 39 28.87 -12.96 -9.61
C GLN A 39 29.36 -12.04 -8.48
N LYS A 40 28.94 -10.78 -8.45
CA LYS A 40 29.29 -9.81 -7.41
C LYS A 40 28.29 -9.77 -6.25
N VAL A 41 27.12 -10.38 -6.43
CA VAL A 41 26.02 -10.35 -5.46
C VAL A 41 26.00 -11.65 -4.68
N THR A 42 25.81 -11.53 -3.38
CA THR A 42 25.60 -12.65 -2.47
C THR A 42 24.21 -12.50 -1.83
N ILE A 43 23.40 -13.56 -1.88
CA ILE A 43 22.10 -13.65 -1.22
C ILE A 43 22.18 -14.76 -0.17
N THR A 44 22.00 -14.39 1.09
CA THR A 44 21.88 -15.35 2.19
C THR A 44 20.41 -15.38 2.63
N ARG A 45 19.78 -16.57 2.59
CA ARG A 45 18.44 -16.74 3.15
C ARG A 45 18.56 -17.19 4.62
N ASP A 46 17.86 -16.49 5.52
CA ASP A 46 17.78 -16.90 6.91
C ASP A 46 16.70 -17.98 7.14
N GLU A 47 16.54 -18.46 8.35
CA GLU A 47 15.56 -19.51 8.70
C GLU A 47 14.09 -19.13 8.47
N TRP A 48 13.79 -17.84 8.25
CA TRP A 48 12.48 -17.29 7.88
C TRP A 48 12.35 -17.02 6.37
N GLY A 49 13.38 -17.35 5.60
CA GLY A 49 13.44 -17.11 4.17
C GLY A 49 13.77 -15.67 3.79
N ILE A 50 14.05 -14.79 4.76
CA ILE A 50 14.37 -13.39 4.48
C ILE A 50 15.70 -13.32 3.72
N PRO A 51 15.75 -12.62 2.57
CA PRO A 51 16.99 -12.43 1.84
C PRO A 51 17.85 -11.32 2.45
N HIS A 52 19.08 -11.67 2.78
CA HIS A 52 20.16 -10.74 3.11
C HIS A 52 21.04 -10.60 1.88
N ILE A 53 20.98 -9.46 1.21
CA ILE A 53 21.67 -9.16 -0.05
C ILE A 53 22.90 -8.33 0.24
N GLU A 54 24.09 -8.79 -0.16
CA GLU A 54 25.35 -8.07 -0.05
C GLU A 54 26.01 -7.92 -1.41
N ALA A 55 26.49 -6.71 -1.72
CA ALA A 55 27.14 -6.41 -2.99
C ALA A 55 28.14 -5.23 -2.87
N PRO A 56 29.11 -5.08 -3.80
CA PRO A 56 30.10 -3.96 -3.74
C PRO A 56 29.48 -2.60 -3.96
N THR A 57 28.44 -2.47 -4.80
CA THR A 57 27.84 -1.20 -5.15
C THR A 57 26.34 -1.20 -4.86
N ASP A 58 25.76 -0.01 -4.67
CA ASP A 58 24.31 0.16 -4.54
C ASP A 58 23.56 -0.47 -5.72
N ALA A 59 24.05 -0.28 -6.94
CA ALA A 59 23.46 -0.85 -8.14
C ALA A 59 23.51 -2.39 -8.16
N ASP A 60 24.63 -2.99 -7.74
CA ASP A 60 24.72 -4.45 -7.67
C ASP A 60 23.81 -5.00 -6.54
N ALA A 61 23.63 -4.27 -5.42
CA ALA A 61 22.71 -4.62 -4.35
C ALA A 61 21.24 -4.53 -4.82
N VAL A 62 20.88 -3.50 -5.58
CA VAL A 62 19.56 -3.37 -6.22
C VAL A 62 19.28 -4.53 -7.18
N PHE A 63 20.25 -4.91 -8.01
CA PHE A 63 20.13 -6.08 -8.87
C PHE A 63 19.79 -7.35 -8.07
N GLY A 64 20.51 -7.60 -6.98
CA GLY A 64 20.26 -8.73 -6.09
C GLY A 64 18.90 -8.68 -5.40
N MET A 65 18.48 -7.49 -4.96
CA MET A 65 17.19 -7.28 -4.33
C MET A 65 16.03 -7.60 -5.29
N MET A 66 16.14 -7.15 -6.55
CA MET A 66 15.11 -7.41 -7.55
C MET A 66 15.04 -8.87 -7.94
N TYR A 67 16.20 -9.53 -8.06
CA TYR A 67 16.27 -10.95 -8.29
C TYR A 67 15.62 -11.77 -7.17
N ALA A 68 15.94 -11.47 -5.91
CA ALA A 68 15.37 -12.14 -4.74
C ALA A 68 13.85 -11.93 -4.61
N GLN A 69 13.36 -10.70 -4.89
CA GLN A 69 11.93 -10.44 -4.94
C GLN A 69 11.23 -11.27 -6.02
N ALA A 70 11.84 -11.37 -7.20
CA ALA A 70 11.28 -12.14 -8.32
C ALA A 70 11.24 -13.65 -8.02
N GLU A 71 12.23 -14.21 -7.32
CA GLU A 71 12.20 -15.58 -6.83
C GLU A 71 11.04 -15.85 -5.86
N ASP A 72 10.69 -14.87 -5.03
CA ASP A 72 9.65 -15.01 -4.01
C ASP A 72 8.25 -14.82 -4.61
N ASP A 73 8.00 -13.78 -5.45
CA ASP A 73 6.69 -13.54 -6.08
C ASP A 73 6.77 -12.66 -7.35
N PHE A 74 7.33 -13.18 -8.43
CA PHE A 74 7.39 -12.48 -9.72
C PHE A 74 6.01 -12.06 -10.26
N PRO A 75 4.93 -12.89 -10.20
CA PRO A 75 3.62 -12.48 -10.69
C PRO A 75 3.07 -11.23 -10.02
N ARG A 76 3.41 -10.98 -8.76
CA ARG A 76 3.00 -9.77 -8.04
C ARG A 76 3.79 -8.55 -8.50
N ILE A 77 5.08 -8.70 -8.78
CA ILE A 77 5.90 -7.65 -9.40
C ILE A 77 5.31 -7.28 -10.77
N GLU A 78 5.08 -8.27 -11.63
CA GLU A 78 4.49 -8.05 -12.95
C GLU A 78 3.16 -7.31 -12.87
N ARG A 79 2.25 -7.75 -11.98
CA ARG A 79 0.93 -7.13 -11.81
C ARG A 79 1.03 -5.66 -11.38
N ASN A 80 1.95 -5.32 -10.46
CA ASN A 80 2.17 -3.96 -10.02
C ASN A 80 2.63 -3.06 -11.18
N PHE A 81 3.52 -3.56 -12.05
CA PHE A 81 3.96 -2.80 -13.23
C PHE A 81 2.93 -2.76 -14.36
N LEU A 82 2.12 -3.79 -14.53
CA LEU A 82 0.96 -3.72 -15.44
C LEU A 82 -0.07 -2.69 -14.96
N PHE A 83 -0.32 -2.61 -13.65
CA PHE A 83 -1.18 -1.60 -13.07
C PHE A 83 -0.62 -0.20 -13.30
N SER A 84 0.60 0.08 -12.85
CA SER A 84 1.19 1.42 -12.92
C SER A 84 1.36 1.93 -14.36
N GLN A 85 1.56 1.03 -15.34
CA GLN A 85 1.66 1.39 -16.75
C GLN A 85 0.31 1.40 -17.49
N GLY A 86 -0.82 1.13 -16.81
CA GLY A 86 -2.13 1.05 -17.44
C GLY A 86 -2.21 -0.06 -18.49
N ARG A 87 -1.76 -1.29 -18.15
CA ARG A 87 -1.67 -2.46 -19.02
C ARG A 87 -2.34 -3.71 -18.45
N LEU A 88 -3.15 -3.56 -17.39
CA LEU A 88 -3.89 -4.71 -16.82
C LEU A 88 -4.82 -5.35 -17.83
N GLY A 89 -5.42 -4.57 -18.74
CA GLY A 89 -6.26 -5.07 -19.81
C GLY A 89 -5.56 -6.04 -20.76
N GLU A 90 -4.24 -5.91 -20.94
CA GLU A 90 -3.44 -6.86 -21.73
C GLU A 90 -3.35 -8.26 -21.09
N ALA A 91 -3.41 -8.31 -19.76
CA ALA A 91 -3.36 -9.56 -19.01
C ALA A 91 -4.74 -10.12 -18.68
N PHE A 92 -5.69 -9.25 -18.29
CA PHE A 92 -6.92 -9.63 -17.58
C PHE A 92 -8.21 -9.19 -18.29
N GLY A 93 -8.13 -8.46 -19.41
CA GLY A 93 -9.27 -8.12 -20.25
C GLY A 93 -9.92 -6.77 -19.97
N ALA A 94 -11.09 -6.56 -20.61
CA ALA A 94 -11.72 -5.26 -20.75
C ALA A 94 -12.27 -4.63 -19.45
N ASP A 95 -12.42 -5.40 -18.38
CA ASP A 95 -12.87 -4.90 -17.08
C ASP A 95 -11.91 -3.86 -16.48
N TYR A 96 -10.64 -3.90 -16.88
CA TYR A 96 -9.60 -3.00 -16.41
C TYR A 96 -9.46 -1.71 -17.23
N ARG A 97 -10.24 -1.55 -18.30
CA ARG A 97 -10.16 -0.44 -19.26
C ARG A 97 -10.00 0.94 -18.60
N TRP A 98 -10.87 1.28 -17.67
CA TRP A 98 -10.91 2.60 -17.06
C TRP A 98 -9.82 2.81 -16.02
N ILE A 99 -9.34 1.73 -15.42
CA ILE A 99 -8.17 1.73 -14.54
C ILE A 99 -6.92 1.98 -15.40
N ASP A 100 -6.78 1.29 -16.53
CA ASP A 100 -5.67 1.47 -17.44
C ASP A 100 -5.65 2.88 -18.05
N LEU A 101 -6.83 3.41 -18.45
CA LEU A 101 -6.93 4.77 -18.94
C LEU A 101 -6.51 5.78 -17.86
N ARG A 102 -6.97 5.60 -16.62
CA ARG A 102 -6.57 6.45 -15.50
C ARG A 102 -5.06 6.54 -15.38
N MET A 103 -4.38 5.40 -15.33
CA MET A 103 -2.93 5.39 -15.17
C MET A 103 -2.22 6.06 -16.35
N LYS A 104 -2.65 5.80 -17.58
CA LYS A 104 -2.05 6.39 -18.80
C LYS A 104 -2.32 7.89 -18.98
N LEU A 105 -3.27 8.48 -18.26
CA LEU A 105 -3.47 9.93 -18.23
C LEU A 105 -2.35 10.67 -17.50
N PHE A 106 -1.66 10.00 -16.58
CA PHE A 106 -0.60 10.57 -15.75
C PHE A 106 0.78 9.94 -16.02
N ILE A 107 0.82 8.69 -16.45
CA ILE A 107 2.07 7.95 -16.69
C ILE A 107 2.21 7.68 -18.19
N ASP A 108 2.96 8.57 -18.84
CA ASP A 108 3.32 8.43 -20.24
C ASP A 108 4.70 7.79 -20.39
N PRO A 109 4.84 6.67 -21.12
CA PRO A 109 6.13 6.03 -21.31
C PRO A 109 7.20 6.94 -21.94
N GLU A 110 6.84 7.85 -22.84
CA GLU A 110 7.82 8.75 -23.47
C GLU A 110 8.30 9.83 -22.49
N GLU A 111 7.43 10.32 -21.62
CA GLU A 111 7.81 11.24 -20.55
C GLU A 111 8.69 10.52 -19.51
N MET A 112 8.35 9.28 -19.13
CA MET A 112 9.16 8.50 -18.20
C MET A 112 10.56 8.19 -18.76
N LYS A 113 10.71 7.99 -20.07
CA LYS A 113 12.02 7.86 -20.70
C LYS A 113 12.83 9.16 -20.63
N GLN A 114 12.16 10.30 -20.83
CA GLN A 114 12.80 11.61 -20.68
C GLN A 114 13.25 11.86 -19.22
N GLU A 115 12.41 11.50 -18.25
CA GLU A 115 12.75 11.56 -16.82
C GLU A 115 13.94 10.65 -16.48
N TYR A 116 13.99 9.44 -17.07
CA TYR A 116 15.16 8.55 -16.94
C TYR A 116 16.42 9.20 -17.54
N ASP A 117 16.34 9.73 -18.77
CA ASP A 117 17.49 10.35 -19.44
C ASP A 117 18.03 11.56 -18.68
N GLN A 118 17.16 12.33 -18.01
CA GLN A 118 17.50 13.49 -17.19
C GLN A 118 17.90 13.13 -15.75
N SER A 119 17.80 11.89 -15.36
CA SER A 119 18.16 11.42 -14.02
C SER A 119 19.66 11.51 -13.78
N PRO A 120 20.11 11.78 -12.56
CA PRO A 120 21.54 11.77 -12.26
C PRO A 120 22.14 10.38 -12.49
N PRO A 121 23.41 10.26 -12.89
CA PRO A 121 24.03 8.98 -13.28
C PRO A 121 23.91 7.87 -12.24
N TRP A 122 23.95 8.20 -10.95
CA TRP A 122 23.78 7.20 -9.90
C TRP A 122 22.38 6.61 -9.89
N LEU A 123 21.33 7.42 -10.13
CA LEU A 123 19.94 6.94 -10.19
C LEU A 123 19.68 6.11 -11.45
N GLN A 124 20.25 6.54 -12.61
CA GLN A 124 20.21 5.74 -13.83
C GLN A 124 20.83 4.35 -13.59
N ALA A 125 22.00 4.30 -12.91
CA ALA A 125 22.65 3.03 -12.58
C ALA A 125 21.81 2.11 -11.69
N LEU A 126 21.02 2.67 -10.78
CA LEU A 126 20.06 1.90 -9.96
C LEU A 126 18.89 1.38 -10.80
N MET A 127 18.31 2.21 -11.67
CA MET A 127 17.22 1.82 -12.57
C MET A 127 17.66 0.78 -13.60
N ASP A 128 18.89 0.90 -14.12
CA ASP A 128 19.51 -0.14 -14.97
C ASP A 128 19.64 -1.47 -14.23
N ALA A 129 20.13 -1.40 -12.98
CA ALA A 129 20.31 -2.58 -12.15
C ALA A 129 18.97 -3.23 -11.76
N TRP A 130 17.96 -2.42 -11.50
CA TRP A 130 16.59 -2.85 -11.27
C TRP A 130 16.06 -3.67 -12.46
N ALA A 131 16.16 -3.13 -13.67
CA ALA A 131 15.73 -3.82 -14.88
C ALA A 131 16.57 -5.09 -15.15
N ASP A 132 17.90 -4.99 -14.99
CA ASP A 132 18.82 -6.11 -15.17
C ASP A 132 18.50 -7.27 -14.21
N GLY A 133 18.17 -7.00 -12.94
CA GLY A 133 17.84 -8.02 -11.94
C GLY A 133 16.56 -8.80 -12.30
N LEU A 134 15.51 -8.11 -12.72
CA LEU A 134 14.27 -8.73 -13.18
C LEU A 134 14.44 -9.49 -14.48
N ASN A 135 15.16 -8.92 -15.45
CA ASN A 135 15.43 -9.59 -16.73
C ASN A 135 16.32 -10.82 -16.55
N TYR A 136 17.30 -10.78 -15.65
CA TYR A 136 18.14 -11.93 -15.34
C TYR A 136 17.35 -13.06 -14.66
N TYR A 137 16.40 -12.70 -13.77
CA TYR A 137 15.48 -13.69 -13.23
C TYR A 137 14.69 -14.38 -14.34
N LEU A 138 14.10 -13.63 -15.27
CA LEU A 138 13.36 -14.19 -16.41
C LEU A 138 14.25 -15.08 -17.32
N ALA A 139 15.49 -14.67 -17.54
CA ALA A 139 16.44 -15.45 -18.35
C ALA A 139 16.85 -16.79 -17.68
N THR A 140 16.92 -16.81 -16.34
CA THR A 140 17.30 -18.00 -15.56
C THR A 140 16.10 -18.86 -15.13
N HIS A 141 14.86 -18.35 -15.28
CA HIS A 141 13.61 -19.03 -14.92
C HIS A 141 12.63 -19.05 -16.10
N PRO A 142 12.91 -19.88 -17.14
CA PRO A 142 12.07 -19.92 -18.35
C PRO A 142 10.63 -20.39 -18.09
N ASP A 143 10.39 -21.04 -16.96
CA ASP A 143 9.05 -21.50 -16.53
C ASP A 143 8.33 -20.49 -15.62
N ALA A 144 8.85 -19.26 -15.48
CA ALA A 144 8.20 -18.21 -14.71
C ALA A 144 6.79 -17.91 -15.26
N ASP A 145 5.81 -17.71 -14.35
CA ASP A 145 4.42 -17.41 -14.73
C ASP A 145 4.30 -15.93 -15.20
N VAL A 146 4.70 -15.69 -16.45
CA VAL A 146 4.64 -14.37 -17.09
C VAL A 146 3.33 -14.21 -17.85
N LYS A 147 2.64 -13.09 -17.64
CA LYS A 147 1.40 -12.76 -18.37
C LYS A 147 1.65 -11.87 -19.60
N VAL A 148 2.48 -10.84 -19.44
CA VAL A 148 2.70 -9.79 -20.46
C VAL A 148 4.15 -9.29 -20.49
N LEU A 149 4.76 -9.05 -19.31
CA LEU A 149 6.08 -8.41 -19.21
C LEU A 149 7.22 -9.42 -19.33
N THR A 150 7.60 -9.70 -20.55
CA THR A 150 8.77 -10.55 -20.87
C THR A 150 10.11 -9.80 -20.78
N ARG A 151 10.07 -8.48 -20.61
CA ARG A 151 11.23 -7.60 -20.50
C ARG A 151 10.87 -6.36 -19.69
N PHE A 152 11.79 -5.95 -18.83
CA PHE A 152 11.76 -4.69 -18.08
C PHE A 152 12.78 -3.71 -18.66
N GLU A 153 12.39 -2.44 -18.79
CA GLU A 153 13.25 -1.33 -19.21
C GLU A 153 13.51 -0.39 -18.03
N PRO A 154 14.68 0.24 -17.90
CA PRO A 154 15.06 1.05 -16.74
C PRO A 154 14.04 2.15 -16.36
N TRP A 155 13.47 2.85 -17.36
CA TRP A 155 12.48 3.90 -17.15
C TRP A 155 11.20 3.41 -16.45
N MET A 156 10.89 2.11 -16.54
CA MET A 156 9.68 1.55 -15.93
C MET A 156 9.69 1.70 -14.41
N ALA A 157 10.85 1.77 -13.77
CA ALA A 157 10.96 2.01 -12.33
C ALA A 157 10.32 3.35 -11.91
N LEU A 158 10.31 4.36 -12.80
CA LEU A 158 9.67 5.66 -12.58
C LEU A 158 8.14 5.62 -12.71
N SER A 159 7.57 4.58 -13.32
CA SER A 159 6.12 4.44 -13.50
C SER A 159 5.40 3.96 -12.24
N PHE A 160 6.12 3.54 -11.21
CA PHE A 160 5.52 2.96 -10.02
C PHE A 160 4.75 4.02 -9.21
N SER A 161 3.47 3.77 -8.92
CA SER A 161 2.55 4.78 -8.37
C SER A 161 2.17 4.55 -6.89
N GLU A 162 2.76 3.59 -6.21
CA GLU A 162 2.42 3.32 -4.80
C GLU A 162 3.16 4.24 -3.83
N GLY A 163 2.46 4.73 -2.84
CA GLY A 163 3.01 5.51 -1.74
C GLY A 163 3.50 6.88 -2.17
N SER A 164 4.81 7.13 -2.06
CA SER A 164 5.39 8.44 -2.31
C SER A 164 5.70 8.74 -3.78
N ILE A 165 5.47 7.83 -4.73
CA ILE A 165 5.89 8.03 -6.13
C ILE A 165 4.74 8.49 -7.02
N GLY A 166 3.54 8.01 -6.81
CA GLY A 166 2.43 8.13 -7.76
C GLY A 166 1.48 9.29 -7.56
N GLY A 167 1.72 10.22 -6.68
CA GLY A 167 0.84 11.39 -6.49
C GLY A 167 -0.62 11.09 -6.17
N ASP A 168 -0.92 9.90 -5.68
CA ASP A 168 -2.31 9.46 -5.37
C ASP A 168 -3.24 9.39 -6.59
N ILE A 169 -2.73 9.02 -7.76
CA ILE A 169 -3.50 8.87 -9.02
C ILE A 169 -4.77 8.03 -8.80
N GLU A 170 -4.73 7.08 -7.87
CA GLU A 170 -5.84 6.20 -7.52
C GLU A 170 -7.07 6.94 -6.98
N ARG A 171 -6.95 8.17 -6.54
CA ARG A 171 -8.09 9.02 -6.12
C ARG A 171 -8.94 9.49 -7.30
N VAL A 172 -8.40 9.51 -8.54
CA VAL A 172 -9.19 9.75 -9.76
C VAL A 172 -10.11 8.57 -10.01
N ARG A 173 -11.41 8.81 -10.05
CA ARG A 173 -12.42 7.76 -10.13
C ARG A 173 -12.57 7.21 -11.56
N PRO A 174 -12.38 5.89 -11.78
CA PRO A 174 -12.56 5.27 -13.09
C PRO A 174 -13.94 5.48 -13.69
N GLU A 175 -14.99 5.60 -12.84
CA GLU A 175 -16.36 5.84 -13.27
C GLU A 175 -16.53 7.22 -13.93
N ALA A 176 -15.85 8.23 -13.42
CA ALA A 176 -15.86 9.56 -14.02
C ALA A 176 -15.21 9.56 -15.42
N LEU A 177 -14.11 8.80 -15.56
CA LEU A 177 -13.45 8.59 -16.85
C LEU A 177 -14.35 7.82 -17.82
N ALA A 178 -15.05 6.78 -17.35
CA ALA A 178 -16.00 6.01 -18.15
C ALA A 178 -17.13 6.91 -18.68
N ALA A 179 -17.66 7.80 -17.84
CA ALA A 179 -18.69 8.74 -18.23
C ALA A 179 -18.20 9.74 -19.30
N PHE A 180 -16.99 10.26 -19.15
CA PHE A 180 -16.45 11.29 -20.04
C PHE A 180 -15.90 10.70 -21.34
N TYR A 181 -15.05 9.70 -21.26
CA TYR A 181 -14.36 9.13 -22.43
C TYR A 181 -15.14 7.99 -23.10
N GLY A 182 -16.11 7.37 -22.43
CA GLY A 182 -16.92 6.27 -22.95
C GLY A 182 -18.06 6.69 -23.86
N ASN A 183 -18.20 7.99 -24.21
CA ASN A 183 -19.32 8.55 -24.99
C ASN A 183 -20.72 8.23 -24.42
N GLN A 184 -20.83 7.96 -23.13
CA GLN A 184 -22.11 7.84 -22.43
C GLN A 184 -22.62 9.25 -22.13
N PRO A 185 -23.87 9.60 -22.50
CA PRO A 185 -24.42 10.93 -22.17
C PRO A 185 -24.48 11.06 -20.62
N LEU A 186 -23.93 12.14 -20.08
CA LEU A 186 -23.92 12.45 -18.64
C LEU A 186 -25.33 12.41 -18.01
N SER A 187 -26.38 12.68 -18.82
CA SER A 187 -27.79 12.62 -18.41
C SER A 187 -28.28 11.22 -17.99
N GLN A 188 -27.57 10.15 -18.32
CA GLN A 188 -27.94 8.79 -17.89
C GLN A 188 -27.41 8.45 -16.48
N TRP A 189 -26.51 9.26 -15.92
CA TRP A 189 -25.96 9.07 -14.59
C TRP A 189 -26.86 9.58 -13.47
N ASP A 190 -27.70 10.57 -13.76
CA ASP A 190 -28.68 11.13 -12.81
C ASP A 190 -29.94 10.27 -12.66
N GLN A 191 -30.19 9.33 -13.55
CA GLN A 191 -31.38 8.49 -13.56
C GLN A 191 -31.10 7.00 -13.28
N GLY A 192 -30.52 6.71 -12.12
CA GLY A 192 -30.77 5.50 -11.34
C GLY A 192 -30.32 4.15 -11.89
N THR A 193 -30.05 3.28 -11.09
CA THR A 193 -30.05 1.80 -10.97
C THR A 193 -29.07 0.98 -11.84
N GLY A 194 -28.89 1.23 -13.12
CA GLY A 194 -27.99 0.43 -13.95
C GLY A 194 -26.52 0.85 -13.82
N ALA A 195 -26.25 2.15 -13.80
CA ALA A 195 -24.90 2.71 -13.62
C ALA A 195 -24.37 2.50 -12.21
N ARG A 196 -25.24 2.57 -11.20
CA ARG A 196 -24.87 2.23 -9.81
C ARG A 196 -24.43 0.77 -9.64
N SER A 197 -24.97 -0.14 -10.45
CA SER A 197 -24.54 -1.55 -10.46
C SER A 197 -23.16 -1.73 -11.08
N ALA A 198 -22.87 -1.05 -12.20
CA ALA A 198 -21.55 -1.06 -12.83
C ALA A 198 -20.49 -0.35 -11.96
N ILE A 199 -20.83 0.82 -11.37
CA ILE A 199 -20.01 1.55 -10.42
C ILE A 199 -19.69 0.70 -9.19
N ARG A 200 -20.69 0.01 -8.65
CA ARG A 200 -20.52 -0.89 -7.52
C ARG A 200 -19.67 -2.12 -7.88
N ALA A 201 -19.77 -2.59 -9.11
CA ALA A 201 -18.92 -3.66 -9.64
C ALA A 201 -17.46 -3.19 -9.77
N VAL A 202 -17.19 -2.00 -10.31
CA VAL A 202 -15.81 -1.47 -10.45
C VAL A 202 -15.21 -1.12 -9.08
N ALA A 203 -15.94 -0.50 -8.18
CA ALA A 203 -15.48 -0.20 -6.82
C ALA A 203 -15.27 -1.48 -5.98
N SER A 204 -16.16 -2.49 -6.12
CA SER A 204 -15.96 -3.80 -5.50
C SER A 204 -14.87 -4.62 -6.21
N GLN A 205 -14.64 -4.40 -7.48
CA GLN A 205 -13.54 -4.99 -8.24
C GLN A 205 -12.17 -4.43 -7.79
N GLY A 206 -12.04 -3.14 -7.50
CA GLY A 206 -10.81 -2.57 -6.95
C GLY A 206 -10.35 -3.29 -5.67
N GLU A 207 -11.29 -3.64 -4.80
CA GLU A 207 -11.04 -4.47 -3.61
C GLU A 207 -10.84 -5.96 -3.94
N SER A 208 -11.51 -6.49 -4.97
CA SER A 208 -11.40 -7.90 -5.39
C SER A 208 -10.23 -8.17 -6.31
N LEU A 209 -9.68 -7.13 -6.97
CA LEU A 209 -8.65 -7.26 -7.99
C LEU A 209 -7.23 -7.30 -7.40
N GLY A 210 -7.08 -7.29 -6.06
CA GLY A 210 -5.75 -7.25 -5.42
C GLY A 210 -4.90 -6.06 -5.88
N LEU A 211 -5.54 -5.01 -6.42
CA LEU A 211 -4.87 -3.76 -6.72
C LEU A 211 -4.38 -3.13 -5.42
N PRO A 212 -3.30 -2.32 -5.47
CA PRO A 212 -2.89 -1.54 -4.33
C PRO A 212 -4.10 -0.74 -3.83
N SER A 213 -4.79 -1.23 -2.82
CA SER A 213 -5.85 -0.45 -2.20
C SER A 213 -5.18 0.59 -1.32
N ALA A 214 -5.70 1.81 -1.36
CA ALA A 214 -5.34 2.84 -0.39
C ALA A 214 -5.29 2.18 0.99
N SER A 215 -4.23 2.43 1.74
CA SER A 215 -3.98 1.74 3.02
C SER A 215 -5.22 1.85 3.92
N VAL A 216 -5.59 0.74 4.55
CA VAL A 216 -6.68 0.71 5.53
C VAL A 216 -6.32 1.53 6.75
N GLY A 217 -5.07 1.91 6.84
CA GLY A 217 -4.47 2.64 7.92
C GLY A 217 -3.02 2.21 8.13
N SER A 218 -2.42 2.69 9.20
CA SER A 218 -1.08 2.33 9.65
C SER A 218 -0.89 2.85 11.06
N ASN A 219 0.04 2.28 11.84
CA ASN A 219 0.48 2.87 13.10
C ASN A 219 2.00 3.07 13.07
N GLY A 220 2.45 4.23 13.51
CA GLY A 220 3.85 4.52 13.79
C GLY A 220 3.97 5.16 15.17
N PHE A 221 4.83 4.61 16.03
CA PHE A 221 5.18 5.21 17.32
C PHE A 221 6.70 5.35 17.39
N ALA A 222 7.18 6.51 17.82
CA ALA A 222 8.58 6.68 18.17
C ALA A 222 8.68 7.14 19.63
N ILE A 223 9.58 6.50 20.38
CA ILE A 223 9.77 6.71 21.82
C ILE A 223 11.21 7.16 22.04
N SER A 224 11.38 8.29 22.70
CA SER A 224 12.70 8.85 23.00
C SER A 224 13.38 8.14 24.17
N PRO A 225 14.69 8.35 24.37
CA PRO A 225 15.42 7.86 25.54
C PRO A 225 14.79 8.20 26.89
N LEU A 226 14.01 9.28 26.96
CA LEU A 226 13.33 9.72 28.20
C LEU A 226 12.26 8.74 28.72
N LYS A 227 11.67 7.95 27.81
CA LYS A 227 10.59 7.02 28.11
C LYS A 227 10.98 5.55 27.85
N SER A 228 12.18 5.30 27.36
CA SER A 228 12.74 3.99 27.12
C SER A 228 13.47 3.45 28.37
N GLU A 229 13.33 2.16 28.66
CA GLU A 229 14.03 1.49 29.75
C GLU A 229 15.55 1.45 29.50
N SER A 230 15.96 1.23 28.26
CA SER A 230 17.36 1.13 27.85
C SER A 230 18.08 2.48 27.71
N GLY A 231 17.33 3.60 27.67
CA GLY A 231 17.86 4.90 27.32
C GLY A 231 18.16 5.07 25.83
N ASN A 232 17.66 4.19 24.97
CA ASN A 232 17.76 4.26 23.51
C ASN A 232 16.40 4.68 22.90
N ALA A 233 16.41 5.25 21.70
CA ALA A 233 15.16 5.49 20.98
C ALA A 233 14.55 4.18 20.46
N LEU A 234 13.21 4.13 20.44
CA LEU A 234 12.45 2.99 19.91
C LEU A 234 11.53 3.44 18.78
N LEU A 235 11.24 2.53 17.83
CA LEU A 235 10.34 2.77 16.71
C LEU A 235 9.41 1.58 16.48
N LEU A 236 8.11 1.83 16.38
CA LEU A 236 7.12 0.89 15.86
C LEU A 236 6.86 1.17 14.38
N ILE A 237 6.96 0.14 13.55
CA ILE A 237 6.66 0.14 12.13
C ILE A 237 5.49 -0.85 11.91
N ASN A 238 4.29 -0.33 11.62
CA ASN A 238 3.10 -1.17 11.47
C ASN A 238 2.17 -0.66 10.36
N PRO A 239 2.51 -0.91 9.07
CA PRO A 239 1.62 -0.62 7.96
C PRO A 239 0.41 -1.56 7.93
N HIS A 240 -0.79 -0.99 7.73
CA HIS A 240 -2.01 -1.73 7.49
C HIS A 240 -2.34 -1.70 6.00
N THR A 241 -1.87 -2.71 5.28
CA THR A 241 -2.10 -2.89 3.84
C THR A 241 -2.69 -4.26 3.56
N SER A 242 -2.98 -4.55 2.31
CA SER A 242 -3.30 -5.92 1.89
C SER A 242 -2.20 -6.88 2.33
N PHE A 243 -2.55 -8.08 2.80
CA PHE A 243 -1.57 -9.09 3.14
C PHE A 243 -0.75 -9.44 1.90
N TYR A 244 0.53 -9.75 2.09
CA TYR A 244 1.48 -10.05 1.00
C TYR A 244 1.72 -8.87 0.04
N PHE A 245 1.37 -7.65 0.45
CA PHE A 245 1.61 -6.45 -0.35
C PHE A 245 3.09 -6.06 -0.38
N ARG A 246 3.85 -6.44 0.64
CA ARG A 246 5.26 -6.07 0.80
C ARG A 246 6.16 -7.29 0.90
N HIS A 247 7.36 -7.14 0.34
CA HIS A 247 8.48 -8.04 0.49
C HIS A 247 9.38 -7.56 1.63
N GLU A 248 9.84 -8.45 2.48
CA GLU A 248 10.80 -8.14 3.55
C GLU A 248 12.20 -8.52 3.09
N ALA A 249 13.16 -7.61 3.26
CA ALA A 249 14.56 -7.84 2.84
C ALA A 249 15.56 -7.03 3.68
N HIS A 250 16.80 -7.51 3.71
CA HIS A 250 17.98 -6.79 4.15
C HIS A 250 18.90 -6.56 2.95
N VAL A 251 19.26 -5.30 2.68
CA VAL A 251 20.05 -4.92 1.51
C VAL A 251 21.25 -4.10 1.94
N LYS A 252 22.45 -4.53 1.53
CA LYS A 252 23.71 -3.92 1.94
C LYS A 252 24.67 -3.76 0.76
N SER A 253 25.40 -2.62 0.74
CA SER A 253 26.50 -2.36 -0.20
C SER A 253 27.71 -1.73 0.51
N ASP A 254 28.87 -1.80 -0.14
CA ASP A 254 30.07 -1.10 0.34
C ASP A 254 30.01 0.43 0.11
N GLU A 255 28.98 0.92 -0.60
CA GLU A 255 28.72 2.35 -0.82
C GLU A 255 27.84 2.97 0.28
N GLY A 256 27.61 2.24 1.38
CA GLY A 256 26.94 2.72 2.60
C GLY A 256 25.43 2.47 2.66
N LEU A 257 24.86 1.69 1.75
CA LEU A 257 23.53 1.11 1.94
C LEU A 257 23.63 -0.02 2.96
N ASN A 258 22.78 -0.02 3.98
CA ASN A 258 22.62 -1.12 4.94
C ASN A 258 21.25 -1.01 5.57
N ALA A 259 20.20 -1.40 4.86
CA ALA A 259 18.81 -1.19 5.23
C ALA A 259 18.02 -2.49 5.30
N TYR A 260 17.22 -2.63 6.35
CA TYR A 260 16.29 -3.74 6.57
C TYR A 260 14.86 -3.23 6.66
N GLY A 261 13.91 -3.93 6.07
CA GLY A 261 12.50 -3.62 6.19
C GLY A 261 11.64 -4.13 5.06
N ALA A 262 10.50 -3.47 4.89
CA ALA A 262 9.49 -3.84 3.91
C ALA A 262 9.56 -2.96 2.66
N SER A 263 9.56 -3.60 1.49
CA SER A 263 9.49 -2.97 0.17
C SER A 263 8.24 -3.43 -0.55
N THR A 264 7.56 -2.54 -1.26
CA THR A 264 6.48 -2.98 -2.15
C THR A 264 7.07 -3.81 -3.29
N TRP A 265 6.40 -4.88 -3.68
CA TRP A 265 6.87 -5.77 -4.74
C TRP A 265 7.18 -5.02 -6.03
N GLY A 266 8.43 -5.08 -6.44
CA GLY A 266 8.97 -4.37 -7.60
C GLY A 266 9.68 -3.06 -7.28
N GLN A 267 9.59 -2.50 -6.08
CA GLN A 267 10.41 -1.37 -5.66
C GLN A 267 11.81 -1.84 -5.23
N PHE A 268 12.83 -1.04 -5.56
CA PHE A 268 14.24 -1.36 -5.29
C PHE A 268 14.82 -0.65 -4.06
N PHE A 269 13.98 -0.21 -3.15
CA PHE A 269 14.36 0.43 -1.89
C PHE A 269 13.46 -0.03 -0.75
N VAL A 270 13.98 0.01 0.46
CA VAL A 270 13.20 -0.25 1.67
C VAL A 270 12.25 0.93 1.90
N TYR A 271 10.95 0.67 1.71
CA TYR A 271 9.93 1.70 1.83
C TYR A 271 9.70 2.13 3.27
N GLN A 272 9.62 1.15 4.17
CA GLN A 272 9.49 1.32 5.62
C GLN A 272 10.46 0.38 6.30
N GLY A 273 11.29 0.88 7.18
CA GLY A 273 12.31 0.05 7.80
C GLY A 273 13.33 0.88 8.58
N PHE A 274 14.53 0.36 8.66
CA PHE A 274 15.61 0.95 9.42
C PHE A 274 16.97 0.58 8.83
N ASN A 275 17.97 1.35 9.18
CA ASN A 275 19.38 1.05 8.99
C ASN A 275 20.07 0.95 10.37
N GLU A 276 21.38 0.94 10.43
CA GLU A 276 22.13 0.82 11.68
C GLU A 276 21.83 1.94 12.69
N THR A 277 21.41 3.12 12.21
CA THR A 277 21.33 4.31 13.05
C THR A 277 20.00 5.04 13.00
N ALA A 278 19.14 4.77 12.03
CA ALA A 278 17.88 5.48 11.85
C ALA A 278 16.78 4.57 11.30
N GLY A 279 15.52 4.89 11.61
CA GLY A 279 14.37 4.19 11.10
C GLY A 279 13.22 5.11 10.76
N TRP A 280 12.38 4.67 9.82
CA TRP A 280 11.27 5.44 9.28
C TRP A 280 10.05 4.55 9.03
N MET A 281 8.90 5.11 9.38
CA MET A 281 7.58 4.52 9.17
C MET A 281 6.67 5.53 8.49
N HIS A 282 5.95 5.12 7.44
CA HIS A 282 4.99 5.98 6.76
C HIS A 282 3.56 5.61 7.13
N THR A 283 2.75 6.62 7.44
CA THR A 283 1.31 6.50 7.66
C THR A 283 0.58 7.39 6.67
N SER A 284 -0.56 6.97 6.12
CA SER A 284 -1.35 7.84 5.26
C SER A 284 -1.88 9.04 6.03
N SER A 285 -1.83 10.22 5.41
CA SER A 285 -2.37 11.47 5.94
C SER A 285 -3.70 11.82 5.28
N ALA A 286 -4.41 12.79 5.86
CA ALA A 286 -5.58 13.42 5.27
C ALA A 286 -5.26 14.80 4.68
N VAL A 287 -4.02 14.99 4.22
CA VAL A 287 -3.61 16.18 3.49
C VAL A 287 -4.46 16.37 2.24
N ASP A 288 -4.82 17.59 1.94
CA ASP A 288 -5.46 17.97 0.69
C ASP A 288 -4.37 18.36 -0.31
N ASN A 289 -3.92 17.38 -1.10
CA ASN A 289 -2.79 17.49 -2.02
C ASN A 289 -3.17 17.29 -3.50
N ILE A 290 -4.47 17.18 -3.78
CA ILE A 290 -5.02 17.00 -5.12
C ILE A 290 -6.12 18.01 -5.34
N ASP A 291 -6.00 18.81 -6.40
CA ASP A 291 -6.98 19.83 -6.72
C ASP A 291 -7.68 19.57 -8.05
N GLU A 292 -8.94 19.95 -8.10
CA GLU A 292 -9.73 19.96 -9.32
C GLU A 292 -9.92 21.39 -9.80
N PHE A 293 -9.63 21.61 -11.08
CA PHE A 293 -9.78 22.88 -11.76
C PHE A 293 -10.89 22.81 -12.79
N GLU A 294 -11.85 23.75 -12.70
CA GLU A 294 -12.95 23.87 -13.65
C GLU A 294 -12.50 24.73 -14.83
N GLU A 295 -12.24 24.08 -15.97
CA GLU A 295 -11.78 24.70 -17.19
C GLU A 295 -12.95 25.13 -18.08
N THR A 296 -12.96 26.37 -18.52
CA THR A 296 -13.94 26.87 -19.52
C THR A 296 -13.42 26.59 -20.91
N ILE A 297 -14.01 25.58 -21.57
CA ILE A 297 -13.59 25.15 -22.91
C ILE A 297 -14.24 26.01 -24.02
N VAL A 298 -13.39 26.49 -24.93
CA VAL A 298 -13.75 27.25 -26.09
C VAL A 298 -13.40 26.45 -27.36
N ARG A 299 -14.40 26.21 -28.22
CA ARG A 299 -14.19 25.54 -29.51
C ARG A 299 -14.03 26.59 -30.59
N GLN A 300 -12.92 26.51 -31.33
CA GLN A 300 -12.65 27.31 -32.51
C GLN A 300 -12.50 26.43 -33.75
N GLU A 301 -12.39 27.01 -34.94
CA GLU A 301 -12.23 26.25 -36.19
C GLU A 301 -10.92 25.44 -36.22
N ASP A 302 -9.90 25.95 -35.55
CA ASP A 302 -8.53 25.38 -35.50
C ASP A 302 -8.26 24.49 -34.28
N GLY A 303 -9.25 24.28 -33.35
CA GLY A 303 -9.08 23.36 -32.24
C GLY A 303 -9.87 23.67 -30.97
N LEU A 304 -9.43 23.00 -29.91
CA LEU A 304 -9.95 23.21 -28.57
C LEU A 304 -9.00 24.11 -27.78
N PHE A 305 -9.56 25.09 -27.11
CA PHE A 305 -8.88 26.05 -26.26
C PHE A 305 -9.58 26.07 -24.89
N TYR A 306 -8.90 26.61 -23.89
CA TYR A 306 -9.48 26.94 -22.59
C TYR A 306 -9.14 28.39 -22.22
N SER A 307 -10.02 29.03 -21.48
CA SER A 307 -9.83 30.41 -21.02
C SER A 307 -8.85 30.42 -19.84
N TYR A 308 -7.91 31.38 -19.82
CA TYR A 308 -7.00 31.60 -18.72
C TYR A 308 -6.65 33.09 -18.61
N GLY A 309 -7.19 33.77 -17.60
CA GLY A 309 -7.17 35.23 -17.53
C GLY A 309 -7.80 35.84 -18.80
N ASP A 310 -7.04 36.70 -19.45
CA ASP A 310 -7.43 37.35 -20.72
C ASP A 310 -7.00 36.56 -21.98
N GLU A 311 -6.44 35.33 -21.79
CA GLU A 311 -5.89 34.53 -22.88
C GLU A 311 -6.73 33.28 -23.16
N LEU A 312 -6.61 32.79 -24.40
CA LEU A 312 -7.04 31.46 -24.79
C LEU A 312 -5.80 30.57 -24.96
N ARG A 313 -5.72 29.50 -24.21
CA ARG A 313 -4.62 28.52 -24.30
C ARG A 313 -5.09 27.25 -24.99
N PRO A 314 -4.26 26.62 -25.84
CA PRO A 314 -4.66 25.38 -26.51
C PRO A 314 -4.79 24.25 -25.50
N VAL A 315 -5.84 23.43 -25.66
CA VAL A 315 -5.95 22.15 -24.97
C VAL A 315 -5.03 21.14 -25.64
N GLU A 316 -4.12 20.56 -24.90
CA GLU A 316 -3.31 19.45 -25.38
C GLU A 316 -4.21 18.25 -25.68
N GLN A 317 -4.02 17.62 -26.84
CA GLN A 317 -4.79 16.48 -27.28
C GLN A 317 -3.86 15.33 -27.62
N LYS A 318 -4.08 14.17 -26.99
CA LYS A 318 -3.32 12.95 -27.24
C LYS A 318 -4.28 11.79 -27.41
N THR A 319 -3.93 10.81 -28.24
CA THR A 319 -4.70 9.57 -28.34
C THR A 319 -4.02 8.48 -27.53
N ILE A 320 -4.70 8.01 -26.48
CA ILE A 320 -4.27 6.84 -25.71
C ILE A 320 -4.87 5.59 -26.35
N THR A 321 -4.02 4.61 -26.63
CA THR A 321 -4.43 3.29 -27.12
C THR A 321 -4.35 2.29 -25.96
N LEU A 322 -5.46 1.61 -25.69
CA LEU A 322 -5.56 0.52 -24.74
C LEU A 322 -5.67 -0.79 -25.51
N ARG A 323 -4.95 -1.79 -25.06
CA ARG A 323 -4.97 -3.13 -25.63
C ARG A 323 -5.62 -4.10 -24.65
N MET A 324 -6.73 -4.73 -25.07
CA MET A 324 -7.57 -5.57 -24.21
C MET A 324 -7.53 -7.01 -24.69
N ARG A 325 -7.17 -7.95 -23.80
CA ARG A 325 -7.22 -9.37 -24.08
C ARG A 325 -8.67 -9.86 -24.12
N GLN A 326 -8.98 -10.69 -25.12
CA GLN A 326 -10.28 -11.32 -25.28
C GLN A 326 -10.26 -12.74 -24.70
N GLU A 327 -11.44 -13.33 -24.48
CA GLU A 327 -11.57 -14.71 -23.96
C GLU A 327 -10.87 -15.75 -24.84
N ASP A 328 -10.84 -15.54 -26.16
CA ASP A 328 -10.17 -16.42 -27.13
C ASP A 328 -8.65 -16.23 -27.20
N GLY A 329 -8.09 -15.32 -26.36
CA GLY A 329 -6.68 -14.98 -26.31
C GLY A 329 -6.22 -13.96 -27.35
N THR A 330 -7.11 -13.49 -28.23
CA THR A 330 -6.82 -12.37 -29.15
C THR A 330 -6.85 -11.03 -28.42
N PHE A 331 -6.49 -9.96 -29.14
CA PHE A 331 -6.48 -8.61 -28.58
C PHE A 331 -7.35 -7.67 -29.42
N THR A 332 -8.06 -6.78 -28.74
CA THR A 332 -8.66 -5.60 -29.36
C THR A 332 -7.91 -4.35 -28.93
N GLU A 333 -7.86 -3.35 -29.80
CA GLU A 333 -7.35 -2.02 -29.50
C GLU A 333 -8.50 -1.04 -29.43
N GLU A 334 -8.51 -0.25 -28.37
CA GLU A 334 -9.45 0.82 -28.12
C GLU A 334 -8.68 2.13 -28.05
N ARG A 335 -9.18 3.19 -28.73
CA ARG A 335 -8.50 4.47 -28.85
C ARG A 335 -9.34 5.56 -28.22
N TYR A 336 -8.75 6.29 -27.28
CA TYR A 336 -9.38 7.37 -26.55
C TYR A 336 -8.66 8.68 -26.84
N PRO A 337 -9.33 9.68 -27.48
CA PRO A 337 -8.80 11.03 -27.51
C PRO A 337 -8.84 11.59 -26.09
N THR A 338 -7.70 11.93 -25.53
CA THR A 338 -7.56 12.49 -24.19
C THR A 338 -7.13 13.94 -24.26
N TYR A 339 -7.39 14.67 -23.19
CA TYR A 339 -7.24 16.11 -23.13
C TYR A 339 -6.49 16.51 -21.86
N ARG A 340 -5.61 17.51 -21.97
CA ARG A 340 -4.85 18.05 -20.86
C ARG A 340 -4.77 19.57 -20.94
N THR A 341 -4.87 20.24 -19.80
CA THR A 341 -4.54 21.66 -19.62
C THR A 341 -3.25 21.78 -18.82
N HIS A 342 -2.79 22.98 -18.50
CA HIS A 342 -1.64 23.18 -17.62
C HIS A 342 -1.91 22.74 -16.16
N HIS A 343 -3.18 22.60 -15.76
CA HIS A 343 -3.55 22.05 -14.45
C HIS A 343 -3.53 20.52 -14.40
N GLY A 344 -3.46 19.85 -15.57
CA GLY A 344 -3.42 18.39 -15.62
C GLY A 344 -4.43 17.77 -16.59
N PRO A 345 -4.56 16.43 -16.57
CA PRO A 345 -5.48 15.73 -17.46
C PRO A 345 -6.94 16.01 -17.09
N ILE A 346 -7.79 16.06 -18.14
CA ILE A 346 -9.24 16.18 -17.99
C ILE A 346 -9.81 14.82 -17.58
N VAL A 347 -10.55 14.77 -16.49
CA VAL A 347 -11.10 13.53 -15.93
C VAL A 347 -12.63 13.43 -15.99
N ARG A 348 -13.33 14.56 -16.15
CA ARG A 348 -14.79 14.62 -16.31
C ARG A 348 -15.23 15.96 -16.91
N ALA A 349 -16.50 16.09 -17.23
CA ALA A 349 -17.08 17.35 -17.68
C ALA A 349 -18.52 17.51 -17.19
N GLU A 350 -18.91 18.77 -17.00
CA GLU A 350 -20.26 19.24 -16.72
C GLU A 350 -20.65 20.30 -17.77
N GLY A 351 -21.24 19.86 -18.89
CA GLY A 351 -21.51 20.72 -20.04
C GLY A 351 -20.22 21.16 -20.75
N ASN A 352 -19.98 22.48 -20.83
CA ASN A 352 -18.74 23.05 -21.37
C ASN A 352 -17.64 23.29 -20.31
N ARG A 353 -17.90 22.95 -19.08
CA ARG A 353 -16.92 23.02 -17.99
C ARG A 353 -16.26 21.67 -17.86
N TRP A 354 -14.98 21.62 -18.10
CA TRP A 354 -14.18 20.41 -17.98
C TRP A 354 -13.35 20.46 -16.70
N ILE A 355 -13.17 19.33 -16.07
CA ILE A 355 -12.44 19.25 -14.82
C ILE A 355 -11.08 18.62 -15.08
N ALA A 356 -10.04 19.45 -14.90
CA ALA A 356 -8.67 19.01 -14.83
C ALA A 356 -8.31 18.61 -13.40
N VAL A 357 -7.35 17.69 -13.22
CA VAL A 357 -6.84 17.25 -11.91
C VAL A 357 -5.36 17.55 -11.84
N ALA A 358 -4.97 18.34 -10.83
CA ALA A 358 -3.59 18.56 -10.45
C ALA A 358 -3.24 17.71 -9.24
N LEU A 359 -2.11 17.02 -9.34
CA LEU A 359 -1.53 16.20 -8.28
C LEU A 359 0.01 16.21 -8.39
N MET A 360 0.72 15.51 -7.51
CA MET A 360 2.18 15.39 -7.59
C MET A 360 2.58 14.55 -8.82
N GLU A 361 3.27 15.17 -9.78
CA GLU A 361 3.84 14.51 -10.96
C GLU A 361 5.38 14.65 -10.95
N GLU A 362 6.03 14.15 -9.90
CA GLU A 362 7.48 14.28 -9.65
C GLU A 362 8.16 12.90 -9.47
N PRO A 363 8.04 11.96 -10.44
CA PRO A 363 8.48 10.59 -10.25
C PRO A 363 9.99 10.46 -9.98
N ARG A 364 10.83 11.26 -10.65
CA ARG A 364 12.28 11.27 -10.45
C ARG A 364 12.66 11.74 -9.05
N GLN A 365 12.09 12.84 -8.58
CA GLN A 365 12.37 13.37 -7.25
C GLN A 365 11.84 12.44 -6.16
N ALA A 366 10.67 11.82 -6.37
CA ALA A 366 10.11 10.84 -5.47
C ALA A 366 11.00 9.60 -5.34
N LEU A 367 11.59 9.14 -6.43
CA LEU A 367 12.51 8.01 -6.41
C LEU A 367 13.85 8.36 -5.76
N ILE A 368 14.38 9.58 -6.01
CA ILE A 368 15.58 10.12 -5.33
C ILE A 368 15.34 10.15 -3.81
N GLN A 369 14.25 10.78 -3.36
CA GLN A 369 13.90 10.86 -1.93
C GLN A 369 13.77 9.47 -1.30
N SER A 370 13.04 8.58 -1.96
CA SER A 370 12.74 7.24 -1.45
C SER A 370 14.00 6.38 -1.31
N TYR A 371 14.95 6.50 -2.22
CA TYR A 371 16.21 5.78 -2.11
C TYR A 371 17.16 6.45 -1.10
N ALA A 372 17.34 7.76 -1.18
CA ALA A 372 18.30 8.48 -0.34
C ALA A 372 18.01 8.34 1.16
N ARG A 373 16.72 8.34 1.56
CA ARG A 373 16.34 8.19 2.98
C ARG A 373 16.80 6.87 3.59
N THR A 374 16.98 5.80 2.80
CA THR A 374 17.48 4.51 3.29
C THR A 374 18.92 4.57 3.79
N LYS A 375 19.67 5.60 3.40
CA LYS A 375 21.06 5.85 3.77
C LYS A 375 21.23 6.99 4.79
N ALA A 376 20.14 7.67 5.19
CA ALA A 376 20.17 8.73 6.19
C ALA A 376 20.59 8.17 7.56
N LYS A 377 21.54 8.80 8.22
CA LYS A 377 22.13 8.32 9.49
C LYS A 377 21.55 8.97 10.73
N ASN A 378 20.86 10.08 10.57
CA ASN A 378 20.31 10.90 11.65
C ASN A 378 19.15 11.75 11.14
N LEU A 379 18.48 12.45 12.06
CA LEU A 379 17.34 13.29 11.76
C LEU A 379 17.70 14.45 10.80
N ASP A 380 18.85 15.09 10.95
CA ASP A 380 19.23 16.23 10.11
C ASP A 380 19.42 15.82 8.64
N GLU A 381 20.08 14.68 8.41
CA GLU A 381 20.23 14.12 7.05
C GLU A 381 18.86 13.72 6.47
N PHE A 382 18.01 13.13 7.31
CA PHE A 382 16.66 12.72 6.90
C PHE A 382 15.79 13.92 6.52
N LEU A 383 15.77 14.99 7.34
CA LEU A 383 15.04 16.23 7.04
C LEU A 383 15.49 16.86 5.73
N LYS A 384 16.81 16.94 5.51
CA LYS A 384 17.36 17.48 4.25
C LYS A 384 16.88 16.70 3.01
N ILE A 385 16.74 15.38 3.11
CA ILE A 385 16.20 14.55 2.03
C ILE A 385 14.70 14.83 1.83
N MET A 386 13.96 15.04 2.91
CA MET A 386 12.54 15.32 2.88
C MET A 386 12.18 16.72 2.33
N GLU A 387 13.14 17.64 2.16
CA GLU A 387 12.93 18.95 1.53
C GLU A 387 12.43 18.85 0.07
N SER A 388 12.53 17.69 -0.57
CA SER A 388 11.93 17.45 -1.90
C SER A 388 10.41 17.34 -1.87
N HIS A 389 9.79 17.12 -0.70
CA HIS A 389 8.33 17.04 -0.48
C HIS A 389 7.59 16.03 -1.34
N THR A 390 8.25 14.95 -1.75
CA THR A 390 7.68 13.94 -2.64
C THR A 390 7.05 12.72 -1.95
N ASN A 391 6.65 12.86 -0.70
CA ASN A 391 5.73 11.95 -0.04
C ASN A 391 4.29 12.42 -0.27
N SER A 392 3.63 12.11 -1.36
CA SER A 392 2.35 12.74 -1.74
C SER A 392 1.38 12.94 -0.56
N SER A 393 0.89 11.90 0.08
CA SER A 393 -0.03 11.96 1.23
C SER A 393 0.42 11.05 2.39
N ASN A 394 1.74 10.96 2.65
CA ASN A 394 2.25 10.09 3.72
C ASN A 394 3.03 10.86 4.77
N ASN A 395 2.56 10.78 6.03
CA ASN A 395 3.35 11.21 7.19
C ASN A 395 4.55 10.30 7.38
N THR A 396 5.56 10.77 8.10
CA THR A 396 6.68 9.94 8.55
C THR A 396 6.80 9.99 10.07
N VAL A 397 6.91 8.83 10.70
CA VAL A 397 7.38 8.67 12.07
C VAL A 397 8.82 8.17 12.03
N PHE A 398 9.71 8.85 12.72
CA PHE A 398 11.16 8.67 12.66
C PHE A 398 11.77 8.49 14.04
N ALA A 399 12.83 7.69 14.14
CA ALA A 399 13.70 7.61 15.32
C ALA A 399 15.15 7.34 14.88
N ASP A 400 16.13 7.80 15.70
CA ASP A 400 17.55 7.55 15.44
C ASP A 400 18.37 7.21 16.70
N ALA A 401 19.59 6.70 16.48
CA ALA A 401 20.54 6.35 17.53
C ALA A 401 21.09 7.53 18.35
N ALA A 402 20.90 8.75 17.89
CA ALA A 402 21.20 9.96 18.67
C ALA A 402 20.09 10.29 19.69
N GLY A 403 18.99 9.52 19.67
CA GLY A 403 17.85 9.68 20.55
C GLY A 403 16.78 10.62 20.03
N ASN A 404 16.90 11.10 18.78
CA ASN A 404 15.88 11.93 18.18
C ASN A 404 14.66 11.10 17.79
N ILE A 405 13.46 11.69 17.97
CA ILE A 405 12.21 11.19 17.48
C ILE A 405 11.47 12.31 16.73
N ALA A 406 10.74 11.96 15.66
CA ALA A 406 9.96 12.94 14.94
C ALA A 406 8.67 12.35 14.36
N TYR A 407 7.62 13.15 14.38
CA TYR A 407 6.47 13.04 13.48
C TYR A 407 6.59 14.16 12.44
N LEU A 408 6.60 13.79 11.17
CA LEU A 408 6.76 14.71 10.06
C LEU A 408 5.54 14.62 9.14
N HIS A 409 4.89 15.78 8.94
CA HIS A 409 3.80 15.96 7.96
C HIS A 409 4.36 16.57 6.66
N SER A 410 5.55 16.14 6.25
CA SER A 410 6.26 16.66 5.08
C SER A 410 5.71 16.06 3.79
N ASN A 411 4.41 16.30 3.54
CA ASN A 411 3.71 15.86 2.35
C ASN A 411 3.90 16.84 1.17
N PHE A 412 3.43 16.46 0.01
CA PHE A 412 3.29 17.38 -1.13
C PHE A 412 2.08 18.29 -0.89
N VAL A 413 2.29 19.47 -0.32
CA VAL A 413 1.20 20.40 0.02
C VAL A 413 1.34 21.69 -0.76
N PRO A 414 0.55 21.90 -1.81
CA PRO A 414 0.56 23.15 -2.56
C PRO A 414 0.12 24.35 -1.73
N LYS A 415 0.78 25.50 -1.90
CA LYS A 415 0.33 26.77 -1.37
C LYS A 415 -0.81 27.31 -2.21
N ARG A 416 -1.94 27.59 -1.56
CA ARG A 416 -3.21 28.00 -2.19
C ARG A 416 -3.75 29.26 -1.57
N ARG A 417 -4.70 29.86 -2.27
CA ARG A 417 -5.53 30.96 -1.72
C ARG A 417 -6.36 30.44 -0.53
N SER A 418 -6.25 31.12 0.59
CA SER A 418 -6.94 30.74 1.84
C SER A 418 -8.44 31.08 1.87
N ASP A 419 -8.90 31.95 0.93
CA ASP A 419 -10.31 32.35 0.79
C ASP A 419 -11.13 31.41 -0.10
N LEU A 420 -10.51 30.42 -0.73
CA LEU A 420 -11.14 29.40 -1.55
C LEU A 420 -11.11 28.01 -0.89
N ASN A 421 -12.11 27.21 -1.24
CA ASN A 421 -12.21 25.83 -0.77
C ASN A 421 -11.83 24.84 -1.89
N TYR A 422 -10.60 24.39 -1.89
CA TYR A 422 -10.05 23.45 -2.87
C TYR A 422 -10.52 22.00 -2.71
N LEU A 423 -11.29 21.68 -1.67
CA LEU A 423 -12.03 20.41 -1.61
C LEU A 423 -13.13 20.29 -2.68
N ASN A 424 -13.41 21.38 -3.38
CA ASN A 424 -14.30 21.43 -4.55
C ASN A 424 -13.51 21.99 -5.73
N PRO A 425 -13.97 21.76 -6.99
CA PRO A 425 -13.35 22.37 -8.14
C PRO A 425 -13.29 23.90 -8.04
N VAL A 426 -12.12 24.48 -8.30
CA VAL A 426 -11.91 25.92 -8.36
C VAL A 426 -11.90 26.39 -9.81
N ASN A 427 -12.10 27.70 -10.05
CA ASN A 427 -12.15 28.26 -11.38
C ASN A 427 -10.77 28.28 -12.06
N GLY A 428 -10.49 27.31 -12.92
CA GLY A 428 -9.23 27.20 -13.68
C GLY A 428 -8.98 28.32 -14.68
N SER A 429 -10.00 29.15 -15.00
CA SER A 429 -9.82 30.34 -15.84
C SER A 429 -9.23 31.53 -15.08
N ASP A 430 -9.17 31.51 -13.76
CA ASP A 430 -8.59 32.55 -12.91
C ASP A 430 -7.16 32.18 -12.53
N PRO A 431 -6.11 32.87 -13.06
CA PRO A 431 -4.72 32.57 -12.73
C PRO A 431 -4.37 32.65 -11.23
N SER A 432 -5.20 33.35 -10.46
CA SER A 432 -4.98 33.45 -9.00
C SER A 432 -5.34 32.18 -8.24
N THR A 433 -5.95 31.19 -8.87
CA THR A 433 -6.25 29.87 -8.29
C THR A 433 -5.10 28.87 -8.44
N ASP A 434 -4.10 29.19 -9.27
CA ASP A 434 -2.92 28.34 -9.46
C ASP A 434 -2.15 28.13 -8.16
N TRP A 435 -1.45 27.00 -8.08
CA TRP A 435 -0.54 26.72 -6.99
C TRP A 435 0.63 27.72 -6.95
N GLN A 436 0.96 28.20 -5.76
CA GLN A 436 2.01 29.18 -5.52
C GLN A 436 3.29 28.52 -4.92
N GLY A 437 3.63 27.32 -5.37
CA GLY A 437 4.70 26.49 -4.82
C GLY A 437 4.21 25.55 -3.73
N LEU A 438 5.15 24.97 -2.97
CA LEU A 438 4.86 24.02 -1.89
C LEU A 438 5.11 24.65 -0.52
N HIS A 439 4.41 24.16 0.49
CA HIS A 439 4.76 24.45 1.89
C HIS A 439 6.09 23.78 2.25
N THR A 440 6.91 24.48 3.02
CA THR A 440 8.19 23.93 3.53
C THR A 440 7.96 22.98 4.71
N ILE A 441 9.01 22.26 5.14
CA ILE A 441 8.96 21.41 6.33
C ILE A 441 8.57 22.23 7.56
N GLU A 442 9.13 23.44 7.72
CA GLU A 442 8.85 24.33 8.86
C GLU A 442 7.42 24.87 8.83
N GLU A 443 6.81 25.00 7.67
CA GLU A 443 5.41 25.43 7.51
C GLU A 443 4.41 24.27 7.72
N SER A 444 4.89 23.04 7.92
CA SER A 444 4.07 21.83 8.12
C SER A 444 3.92 21.50 9.61
N PRO A 445 2.79 20.84 10.01
CA PRO A 445 2.53 20.52 11.41
C PRO A 445 3.35 19.32 11.90
N ASN A 446 4.64 19.54 12.12
CA ASN A 446 5.60 18.55 12.60
C ASN A 446 5.69 18.55 14.14
N SER A 447 6.11 17.41 14.72
CA SER A 447 6.51 17.30 16.12
C SER A 447 7.90 16.66 16.20
N ILE A 448 8.91 17.43 16.58
CA ILE A 448 10.31 16.99 16.65
C ILE A 448 10.77 17.07 18.10
N ASN A 449 11.24 15.97 18.67
CA ASN A 449 11.75 15.86 20.03
C ASN A 449 10.83 16.49 21.09
N PRO A 450 9.52 16.18 21.13
CA PRO A 450 8.61 16.79 22.08
C PRO A 450 8.98 16.38 23.52
N PRO A 451 8.73 17.25 24.51
CA PRO A 451 9.00 16.96 25.92
C PRO A 451 8.23 15.74 26.49
N THR A 452 7.15 15.34 25.84
CA THR A 452 6.40 14.12 26.18
C THR A 452 7.24 12.86 26.05
N GLY A 453 8.31 12.88 25.25
CA GLY A 453 9.18 11.75 25.01
C GLY A 453 8.61 10.70 24.06
N TRP A 454 7.55 11.02 23.32
CA TRP A 454 6.98 10.16 22.29
C TRP A 454 6.29 10.94 21.19
N VAL A 455 6.20 10.35 20.01
CA VAL A 455 5.32 10.80 18.92
C VAL A 455 4.57 9.60 18.35
N GLN A 456 3.37 9.85 17.82
CA GLN A 456 2.53 8.83 17.21
C GLN A 456 1.79 9.33 15.97
N ASN A 457 1.45 8.39 15.09
CA ASN A 457 0.38 8.58 14.11
C ASN A 457 -0.31 7.24 13.81
N THR A 458 -1.63 7.28 13.80
CA THR A 458 -2.50 6.16 13.46
C THR A 458 -3.45 6.53 12.31
N ASN A 459 -2.99 7.35 11.37
CA ASN A 459 -3.77 8.03 10.32
C ASN A 459 -4.81 9.00 10.88
N ASN A 460 -4.63 9.44 12.10
CA ASN A 460 -5.32 10.56 12.69
C ASN A 460 -4.63 11.86 12.27
N TRP A 461 -5.24 12.97 12.59
CA TRP A 461 -4.71 14.29 12.34
C TRP A 461 -3.38 14.56 13.06
N PRO A 462 -2.55 15.54 12.61
CA PRO A 462 -1.28 15.84 13.25
C PRO A 462 -1.39 16.49 14.64
N TYR A 463 -2.57 16.96 14.99
CA TYR A 463 -2.82 17.83 16.16
C TYR A 463 -2.92 17.06 17.50
N SER A 464 -2.64 15.75 17.48
CA SER A 464 -2.49 14.88 18.65
C SER A 464 -1.22 14.02 18.59
N ALA A 465 -0.30 14.32 17.66
CA ALA A 465 0.89 13.50 17.41
C ALA A 465 1.85 13.37 18.61
N ALA A 466 1.84 14.33 19.54
CA ALA A 466 2.68 14.37 20.74
C ALA A 466 1.89 14.72 22.03
N GLY A 467 0.59 14.37 22.07
CA GLY A 467 -0.32 14.73 23.16
C GLY A 467 -0.87 16.15 23.05
N ALA A 468 -1.85 16.47 23.89
CA ALA A 468 -2.64 17.70 23.76
C ALA A 468 -1.83 19.00 23.90
N GLU A 469 -0.78 19.00 24.73
CA GLU A 469 -0.01 20.22 25.05
C GLU A 469 1.16 20.46 24.10
N HIS A 470 1.68 19.42 23.44
CA HIS A 470 2.94 19.46 22.68
C HIS A 470 2.77 19.13 21.19
N SER A 471 1.56 18.85 20.76
CA SER A 471 1.24 18.72 19.32
C SER A 471 1.09 20.07 18.65
N PRO A 472 1.25 20.16 17.32
CA PRO A 472 0.87 21.32 16.54
C PRO A 472 -0.58 21.72 16.81
N ARG A 473 -0.93 22.99 16.67
CA ARG A 473 -2.31 23.46 16.88
C ARG A 473 -2.97 23.72 15.54
N GLN A 474 -4.11 23.09 15.27
CA GLN A 474 -4.84 23.21 14.00
C GLN A 474 -5.03 24.64 13.51
N LYS A 475 -5.32 25.59 14.45
CA LYS A 475 -5.56 27.01 14.12
C LYS A 475 -4.33 27.75 13.57
N ASP A 476 -3.13 27.19 13.70
CA ASP A 476 -1.88 27.81 13.25
C ASP A 476 -1.56 27.41 11.79
N TYR A 477 -2.37 26.55 11.16
CA TYR A 477 -2.19 26.02 9.80
C TYR A 477 -3.40 26.26 8.91
N PRO A 478 -3.23 26.33 7.57
CA PRO A 478 -4.35 26.36 6.64
C PRO A 478 -5.24 25.12 6.77
N PRO A 479 -6.57 25.22 6.52
CA PRO A 479 -7.48 24.07 6.63
C PRO A 479 -7.15 22.89 5.70
N TYR A 480 -6.51 23.15 4.57
CA TYR A 480 -6.11 22.13 3.61
C TYR A 480 -4.83 21.37 4.03
N MET A 481 -4.12 21.83 5.05
CA MET A 481 -2.92 21.15 5.53
C MET A 481 -3.22 19.73 6.03
N ASP A 482 -4.33 19.54 6.72
CA ASP A 482 -4.89 18.23 7.02
C ASP A 482 -6.40 18.36 7.25
N SER A 483 -7.18 17.63 6.47
CA SER A 483 -8.65 17.60 6.51
C SER A 483 -9.20 16.48 7.41
N GLY A 484 -8.32 15.72 8.07
CA GLY A 484 -8.65 14.61 8.94
C GLY A 484 -9.17 15.02 10.32
N SER A 485 -9.40 14.02 11.13
CA SER A 485 -9.84 14.17 12.52
C SER A 485 -9.17 13.11 13.40
N GLU A 486 -9.40 13.20 14.71
CA GLU A 486 -9.06 12.11 15.60
C GLU A 486 -9.86 10.85 15.23
N ASN A 487 -9.26 9.69 15.44
CA ASN A 487 -9.90 8.40 15.22
C ASN A 487 -9.73 7.48 16.45
N ALA A 488 -10.47 6.37 16.48
CA ALA A 488 -10.47 5.48 17.65
C ALA A 488 -9.09 4.89 17.97
N ARG A 489 -8.22 4.66 16.96
CA ARG A 489 -6.83 4.21 17.20
C ARG A 489 -5.96 5.32 17.77
N GLY A 490 -6.16 6.58 17.36
CA GLY A 490 -5.47 7.72 17.95
C GLY A 490 -5.83 7.91 19.41
N VAL A 491 -7.11 7.81 19.75
CA VAL A 491 -7.57 7.79 21.16
C VAL A 491 -6.92 6.65 21.94
N HIS A 492 -6.85 5.46 21.35
CA HIS A 492 -6.19 4.31 21.96
C HIS A 492 -4.70 4.55 22.18
N ALA A 493 -3.99 5.01 21.14
CA ALA A 493 -2.56 5.30 21.23
C ALA A 493 -2.25 6.35 22.33
N LEU A 494 -3.03 7.43 22.43
CA LEU A 494 -2.87 8.43 23.47
C LEU A 494 -3.07 7.84 24.87
N ALA A 495 -4.11 7.01 25.06
CA ALA A 495 -4.37 6.37 26.36
C ALA A 495 -3.21 5.47 26.83
N LEU A 496 -2.46 4.87 25.90
CA LEU A 496 -1.30 4.03 26.19
C LEU A 496 -0.02 4.85 26.37
N LEU A 497 0.23 5.85 25.50
CA LEU A 497 1.50 6.57 25.43
C LEU A 497 1.62 7.66 26.51
N GLU A 498 0.52 8.32 26.91
CA GLU A 498 0.55 9.36 27.95
C GLU A 498 1.06 8.84 29.32
N PRO A 499 0.53 7.75 29.88
CA PRO A 499 1.00 7.22 31.16
C PRO A 499 2.29 6.40 31.07
N MET A 500 2.75 6.09 29.86
CA MET A 500 3.87 5.18 29.61
C MET A 500 5.17 5.67 30.24
N ASN A 501 5.93 4.75 30.84
CA ASN A 501 7.30 4.96 31.33
C ASN A 501 8.12 3.68 31.19
N ALA A 502 9.42 3.81 30.96
CA ALA A 502 10.40 2.72 30.97
C ALA A 502 9.99 1.53 30.05
N VAL A 503 9.71 1.84 28.78
CA VAL A 503 9.36 0.82 27.77
C VAL A 503 10.62 0.22 27.17
N ASP A 504 10.66 -1.10 27.12
CA ASP A 504 11.64 -1.87 26.35
C ASP A 504 11.06 -2.33 25.00
N LEU A 505 11.84 -3.09 24.24
CA LEU A 505 11.41 -3.61 22.95
C LEU A 505 10.19 -4.53 23.04
N ASN A 506 10.06 -5.32 24.11
CA ASN A 506 8.90 -6.19 24.35
C ASN A 506 7.67 -5.37 24.79
N GLY A 507 7.87 -4.34 25.61
CA GLY A 507 6.83 -3.40 25.97
C GLY A 507 6.26 -2.69 24.75
N LEU A 508 7.09 -2.35 23.75
CA LEU A 508 6.61 -1.76 22.50
C LEU A 508 5.77 -2.75 21.67
N VAL A 509 6.11 -4.05 21.68
CA VAL A 509 5.23 -5.09 21.10
C VAL A 509 3.89 -5.14 21.83
N THR A 510 3.90 -5.12 23.18
CA THR A 510 2.68 -5.11 24.00
C THR A 510 1.80 -3.91 23.66
N LEU A 511 2.36 -2.71 23.49
CA LEU A 511 1.61 -1.52 23.07
C LEU A 511 0.99 -1.70 21.67
N ALA A 512 1.74 -2.28 20.73
CA ALA A 512 1.27 -2.48 19.34
C ALA A 512 0.09 -3.48 19.25
N TYR A 513 -0.02 -4.39 20.21
CA TYR A 513 -1.05 -5.44 20.25
C TYR A 513 -2.00 -5.29 21.44
N ASP A 514 -2.09 -4.10 22.05
CA ASP A 514 -3.07 -3.87 23.12
C ASP A 514 -4.50 -4.13 22.62
N GLU A 515 -5.29 -4.84 23.42
CA GLU A 515 -6.57 -5.42 23.06
C GLU A 515 -7.75 -4.46 23.20
N ALA A 516 -7.58 -3.24 23.69
CA ALA A 516 -8.70 -2.31 23.93
C ALA A 516 -9.38 -1.87 22.62
N LEU A 517 -10.68 -1.66 22.69
CA LEU A 517 -11.55 -1.21 21.61
C LEU A 517 -12.30 0.07 22.02
N PRO A 518 -11.61 1.22 22.08
CA PRO A 518 -12.18 2.45 22.66
C PRO A 518 -13.38 3.02 21.90
N ALA A 519 -13.64 2.62 20.66
CA ALA A 519 -14.87 2.99 19.98
C ALA A 519 -16.12 2.58 20.77
N PHE A 520 -16.07 1.47 21.48
CA PHE A 520 -17.20 0.97 22.27
C PHE A 520 -17.41 1.74 23.58
N ASP A 521 -16.46 2.55 24.03
CA ASP A 521 -16.66 3.47 25.16
C ASP A 521 -17.73 4.52 24.86
N ALA A 522 -17.77 5.01 23.63
CA ALA A 522 -18.78 5.96 23.17
C ALA A 522 -20.08 5.27 22.69
N LEU A 523 -19.99 4.05 22.14
CA LEU A 523 -21.12 3.37 21.49
C LEU A 523 -22.03 2.60 22.46
N LEU A 524 -21.47 1.96 23.51
CA LEU A 524 -22.27 1.13 24.42
C LEU A 524 -23.22 1.90 25.35
N PRO A 525 -22.87 3.08 25.93
CA PRO A 525 -23.76 3.79 26.81
C PRO A 525 -25.12 4.16 26.19
N PRO A 526 -25.23 4.63 24.94
CA PRO A 526 -26.50 4.83 24.26
C PRO A 526 -27.32 3.54 24.10
N LEU A 527 -26.69 2.41 23.79
CA LEU A 527 -27.36 1.10 23.70
C LEU A 527 -27.92 0.69 25.07
N PHE A 528 -27.13 0.83 26.14
CA PHE A 528 -27.60 0.50 27.51
C PHE A 528 -28.79 1.38 27.91
N SER A 529 -28.75 2.67 27.58
CA SER A 529 -29.86 3.59 27.83
C SER A 529 -31.10 3.23 27.03
N ALA A 530 -30.94 2.84 25.75
CA ALA A 530 -32.03 2.41 24.89
C ALA A 530 -32.71 1.14 25.44
N PHE A 531 -31.91 0.16 25.89
CA PHE A 531 -32.41 -1.07 26.49
C PHE A 531 -33.13 -0.82 27.83
N ALA A 532 -32.57 0.02 28.71
CA ALA A 532 -33.17 0.38 29.98
C ALA A 532 -34.53 1.06 29.79
N GLY A 533 -34.72 1.84 28.73
CA GLY A 533 -35.99 2.49 28.36
C GLY A 533 -37.08 1.56 27.82
N LEU A 534 -36.81 0.29 27.60
CA LEU A 534 -37.84 -0.66 27.17
C LEU A 534 -38.81 -0.98 28.34
N PRO A 535 -40.13 -1.11 28.07
CA PRO A 535 -41.08 -1.63 29.05
C PRO A 535 -40.66 -3.02 29.60
N GLU A 536 -40.97 -3.30 30.87
CA GLU A 536 -40.59 -4.57 31.51
C GLU A 536 -41.18 -5.77 30.82
N ASP A 537 -42.37 -5.66 30.26
CA ASP A 537 -43.11 -6.70 29.55
C ASP A 537 -42.82 -6.75 28.03
N ALA A 538 -41.94 -5.87 27.53
CA ALA A 538 -41.61 -5.83 26.11
C ALA A 538 -40.90 -7.14 25.66
N PRO A 539 -41.40 -7.84 24.62
CA PRO A 539 -40.73 -9.05 24.10
C PRO A 539 -39.27 -8.84 23.73
N ALA A 540 -38.91 -7.66 23.23
CA ALA A 540 -37.55 -7.28 22.91
C ALA A 540 -36.63 -7.29 24.15
N ARG A 541 -37.16 -6.84 25.31
CA ARG A 541 -36.39 -6.84 26.56
C ARG A 541 -35.96 -8.25 26.97
N THR A 542 -36.89 -9.17 26.96
CA THR A 542 -36.61 -10.59 27.29
C THR A 542 -35.60 -11.21 26.31
N ARG A 543 -35.76 -10.93 25.01
CA ARG A 543 -34.89 -11.49 23.95
C ARG A 543 -33.47 -10.93 24.00
N LEU A 544 -33.30 -9.64 24.28
CA LEU A 544 -32.00 -8.97 24.28
C LEU A 544 -31.24 -9.07 25.61
N ALA A 545 -31.95 -9.32 26.73
CA ALA A 545 -31.35 -9.32 28.07
C ALA A 545 -30.09 -10.18 28.23
N PRO A 546 -29.99 -11.41 27.69
CA PRO A 546 -28.77 -12.20 27.82
C PRO A 546 -27.56 -11.57 27.14
N ALA A 547 -27.72 -11.04 25.93
CA ALA A 547 -26.64 -10.36 25.20
C ALA A 547 -26.26 -9.03 25.87
N MET A 548 -27.25 -8.29 26.37
CA MET A 548 -27.00 -7.07 27.14
C MET A 548 -26.18 -7.35 28.39
N ALA A 549 -26.50 -8.41 29.14
CA ALA A 549 -25.72 -8.80 30.31
C ALA A 549 -24.27 -9.15 29.98
N GLN A 550 -24.01 -9.76 28.82
CA GLN A 550 -22.64 -10.01 28.32
C GLN A 550 -21.91 -8.70 28.01
N LEU A 551 -22.58 -7.74 27.36
CA LEU A 551 -21.98 -6.47 26.99
C LEU A 551 -21.74 -5.55 28.21
N GLU A 552 -22.59 -5.60 29.26
CA GLU A 552 -22.46 -4.84 30.49
C GLU A 552 -21.20 -5.20 31.30
N VAL A 553 -20.81 -6.49 31.29
CA VAL A 553 -19.63 -6.98 32.04
C VAL A 553 -18.39 -7.04 31.16
N TRP A 554 -18.50 -6.79 29.85
CA TRP A 554 -17.36 -6.82 28.94
C TRP A 554 -16.42 -5.63 29.20
N ASP A 555 -15.13 -5.95 29.31
CA ASP A 555 -14.06 -4.98 29.53
C ASP A 555 -13.66 -4.16 28.29
N ARG A 556 -14.34 -4.38 27.17
CA ARG A 556 -14.08 -3.78 25.84
C ARG A 556 -12.70 -4.13 25.27
N ARG A 557 -12.22 -5.30 25.60
CA ARG A 557 -10.99 -5.89 25.03
C ARG A 557 -11.35 -7.07 24.16
N TYR A 558 -10.65 -7.22 23.05
CA TYR A 558 -10.88 -8.38 22.19
C TYR A 558 -10.16 -9.60 22.74
N ALA A 559 -10.76 -10.79 22.57
CA ALA A 559 -10.12 -12.07 22.85
C ALA A 559 -10.73 -13.16 21.94
N VAL A 560 -9.97 -14.20 21.63
CA VAL A 560 -10.44 -15.31 20.77
C VAL A 560 -11.64 -16.06 21.34
N ASP A 561 -11.75 -16.16 22.66
CA ASP A 561 -12.82 -16.84 23.39
C ASP A 561 -13.96 -15.90 23.82
N SER A 562 -13.88 -14.61 23.50
CA SER A 562 -14.86 -13.61 23.90
C SER A 562 -16.13 -13.64 23.03
N VAL A 563 -17.25 -14.02 23.63
CA VAL A 563 -18.59 -13.87 23.04
C VAL A 563 -19.00 -12.41 22.96
N ALA A 564 -18.68 -11.61 23.99
CA ALA A 564 -19.01 -10.20 24.02
C ALA A 564 -18.32 -9.42 22.86
N THR A 565 -17.09 -9.75 22.51
CA THR A 565 -16.41 -9.18 21.32
C THR A 565 -17.20 -9.48 20.05
N ALA A 566 -17.64 -10.73 19.84
CA ALA A 566 -18.42 -11.11 18.66
C ALA A 566 -19.74 -10.33 18.59
N VAL A 567 -20.50 -10.27 19.68
CA VAL A 567 -21.77 -9.52 19.76
C VAL A 567 -21.53 -8.05 19.48
N ALA A 568 -20.52 -7.42 20.11
CA ALA A 568 -20.22 -6.00 19.95
C ALA A 568 -19.84 -5.64 18.50
N ILE A 569 -18.99 -6.46 17.86
CA ILE A 569 -18.58 -6.23 16.45
C ILE A 569 -19.80 -6.39 15.51
N PHE A 570 -20.60 -7.44 15.67
CA PHE A 570 -21.80 -7.65 14.83
C PHE A 570 -22.84 -6.55 15.02
N TRP A 571 -23.06 -6.12 16.27
CA TRP A 571 -23.93 -4.99 16.56
C TRP A 571 -23.38 -3.69 15.96
N GLY A 572 -22.11 -3.40 16.17
CA GLY A 572 -21.46 -2.22 15.62
C GLY A 572 -21.56 -2.16 14.09
N ASP A 573 -21.31 -3.28 13.40
CA ASP A 573 -21.46 -3.38 11.94
C ASP A 573 -22.89 -3.15 11.46
N ALA A 574 -23.89 -3.71 12.16
CA ALA A 574 -25.31 -3.49 11.84
C ALA A 574 -25.70 -2.02 12.06
N LEU A 575 -25.28 -1.43 13.18
CA LEU A 575 -25.53 -0.02 13.49
C LEU A 575 -24.86 0.91 12.47
N ARG A 576 -23.59 0.66 12.14
CA ARG A 576 -22.85 1.40 11.09
C ARG A 576 -23.55 1.32 9.74
N ALA A 577 -24.07 0.15 9.37
CA ALA A 577 -24.80 -0.02 8.11
C ALA A 577 -26.10 0.80 8.11
N ALA A 578 -26.82 0.83 9.25
CA ALA A 578 -28.09 1.56 9.40
C ALA A 578 -27.93 3.09 9.23
N VAL A 579 -26.81 3.67 9.67
CA VAL A 579 -26.59 5.14 9.66
C VAL A 579 -25.65 5.62 8.55
N ARG A 580 -25.13 4.72 7.73
CA ARG A 580 -24.09 5.01 6.73
C ARG A 580 -24.47 6.11 5.74
N ASP A 581 -25.67 6.04 5.21
CA ASP A 581 -26.11 6.96 4.16
C ASP A 581 -26.30 8.37 4.72
N GLU A 582 -26.79 8.49 5.94
CA GLU A 582 -26.92 9.75 6.67
C GLU A 582 -25.55 10.38 6.96
N ALA A 583 -24.62 9.60 7.51
CA ALA A 583 -23.26 10.06 7.80
C ALA A 583 -22.54 10.53 6.51
N ARG A 584 -22.69 9.80 5.41
CA ARG A 584 -22.10 10.17 4.10
C ARG A 584 -22.71 11.43 3.51
N ALA A 585 -24.04 11.54 3.53
CA ALA A 585 -24.73 12.69 2.95
C ALA A 585 -24.35 14.00 3.65
N ASN A 586 -24.10 13.96 4.94
CA ASN A 586 -23.76 15.12 5.76
C ASN A 586 -22.26 15.30 6.01
N ARG A 587 -21.41 14.38 5.53
CA ARG A 587 -19.97 14.34 5.82
C ARG A 587 -19.64 14.34 7.32
N TRP A 588 -20.48 13.68 8.13
CA TRP A 588 -20.31 13.59 9.58
C TRP A 588 -19.38 12.43 9.98
N ASN A 589 -18.78 12.58 11.17
CA ASN A 589 -18.00 11.48 11.74
C ASN A 589 -18.89 10.26 12.01
N MET A 590 -18.52 9.10 11.48
CA MET A 590 -19.32 7.89 11.55
C MET A 590 -19.58 7.43 12.98
N LEU A 591 -18.58 7.45 13.87
CA LEU A 591 -18.74 7.04 15.26
C LEU A 591 -19.69 7.96 16.02
N THR A 592 -19.65 9.26 15.75
CA THR A 592 -20.58 10.24 16.34
C THR A 592 -22.01 9.93 15.92
N VAL A 593 -22.25 9.73 14.61
CA VAL A 593 -23.60 9.40 14.09
C VAL A 593 -24.11 8.08 14.66
N MET A 594 -23.24 7.09 14.81
CA MET A 594 -23.59 5.82 15.45
C MET A 594 -23.97 6.00 16.92
N ALA A 595 -23.21 6.77 17.68
CA ALA A 595 -23.51 7.02 19.09
C ALA A 595 -24.81 7.83 19.30
N GLU A 596 -25.12 8.75 18.39
CA GLU A 596 -26.31 9.60 18.40
C GLU A 596 -27.55 8.94 17.76
N ALA A 597 -27.42 7.72 17.22
CA ALA A 597 -28.52 7.02 16.58
C ALA A 597 -29.70 6.79 17.54
N ALA A 598 -30.92 6.94 17.02
CA ALA A 598 -32.14 6.81 17.82
C ALA A 598 -32.20 5.45 18.55
N PRO A 599 -32.77 5.38 19.78
CA PRO A 599 -32.86 4.16 20.58
C PRO A 599 -33.41 2.95 19.83
N ALA A 600 -34.40 3.14 18.97
CA ALA A 600 -34.99 2.08 18.16
C ALA A 600 -33.98 1.52 17.11
N VAL A 601 -33.09 2.36 16.57
CA VAL A 601 -32.04 1.93 15.61
C VAL A 601 -30.97 1.13 16.35
N GLN A 602 -30.57 1.57 17.56
CA GLN A 602 -29.61 0.88 18.41
C GLN A 602 -30.07 -0.55 18.73
N LEU A 603 -31.33 -0.68 19.22
CA LEU A 603 -31.91 -1.99 19.59
C LEU A 603 -32.14 -2.88 18.39
N LYS A 604 -32.61 -2.33 17.26
CA LYS A 604 -32.81 -3.10 16.03
C LYS A 604 -31.49 -3.65 15.51
N ALA A 605 -30.42 -2.85 15.55
CA ALA A 605 -29.08 -3.31 15.16
C ALA A 605 -28.61 -4.49 16.03
N LEU A 606 -28.91 -4.48 17.34
CA LEU A 606 -28.60 -5.63 18.21
C LEU A 606 -29.41 -6.88 17.86
N GLU A 607 -30.73 -6.72 17.59
CA GLU A 607 -31.55 -7.84 17.13
C GLU A 607 -31.01 -8.46 15.83
N GLU A 608 -30.63 -7.62 14.87
CA GLU A 608 -30.02 -8.04 13.61
C GLU A 608 -28.68 -8.75 13.83
N ALA A 609 -27.84 -8.27 14.75
CA ALA A 609 -26.56 -8.87 15.10
C ALA A 609 -26.74 -10.30 15.66
N LEU A 610 -27.64 -10.46 16.65
CA LEU A 610 -27.92 -11.77 17.24
C LEU A 610 -28.49 -12.74 16.20
N ALA A 611 -29.42 -12.30 15.38
CA ALA A 611 -29.98 -13.11 14.31
C ALA A 611 -28.93 -13.54 13.27
N ARG A 612 -27.98 -12.65 12.93
CA ARG A 612 -26.85 -12.98 12.04
C ARG A 612 -25.92 -14.02 12.66
N LEU A 613 -25.61 -13.91 13.95
CA LEU A 613 -24.81 -14.89 14.68
C LEU A 613 -25.51 -16.24 14.73
N GLU A 614 -26.79 -16.29 15.11
CA GLU A 614 -27.58 -17.52 15.13
C GLU A 614 -27.68 -18.18 13.76
N THR A 615 -27.93 -17.42 12.72
CA THR A 615 -28.04 -17.94 11.34
C THR A 615 -26.71 -18.43 10.80
N GLY A 616 -25.63 -17.68 11.07
CA GLY A 616 -24.29 -17.97 10.54
C GLY A 616 -23.57 -19.08 11.30
N PHE A 617 -23.76 -19.15 12.63
CA PHE A 617 -22.95 -19.99 13.50
C PHE A 617 -23.77 -20.92 14.42
N GLY A 618 -25.09 -20.89 14.31
CA GLY A 618 -26.00 -21.77 15.08
C GLY A 618 -26.33 -21.25 16.48
N THR A 619 -25.59 -20.27 17.00
CA THR A 619 -25.87 -19.62 18.30
C THR A 619 -25.29 -18.22 18.29
N TRP A 620 -25.95 -17.27 18.99
CA TRP A 620 -25.38 -15.94 19.20
C TRP A 620 -24.21 -15.97 20.20
N GLU A 621 -24.09 -17.00 21.03
CA GLU A 621 -22.99 -17.21 22.00
C GLU A 621 -21.71 -17.75 21.33
N THR A 622 -21.45 -17.36 20.10
CA THR A 622 -20.27 -17.82 19.35
C THR A 622 -19.04 -16.98 19.73
N PRO A 623 -17.94 -17.61 20.19
CA PRO A 623 -16.69 -16.92 20.48
C PRO A 623 -16.09 -16.24 19.25
N TRP A 624 -15.44 -15.09 19.43
CA TRP A 624 -14.89 -14.31 18.34
C TRP A 624 -13.90 -15.09 17.45
N GLY A 625 -13.03 -15.88 18.02
CA GLY A 625 -12.05 -16.68 17.28
C GLY A 625 -12.63 -17.83 16.43
N GLU A 626 -13.90 -18.22 16.64
CA GLU A 626 -14.60 -19.15 15.74
C GLU A 626 -15.06 -18.45 14.47
N ILE A 627 -15.19 -17.12 14.51
CA ILE A 627 -15.67 -16.26 13.42
C ILE A 627 -14.48 -15.67 12.67
N ASN A 628 -13.54 -15.03 13.38
CA ASN A 628 -12.46 -14.21 12.86
C ASN A 628 -11.20 -15.04 12.66
N ARG A 629 -10.80 -15.26 11.38
CA ARG A 629 -9.83 -16.30 11.01
C ARG A 629 -8.76 -15.79 10.06
N PHE A 630 -7.55 -16.27 10.23
CA PHE A 630 -6.48 -16.18 9.26
C PHE A 630 -6.39 -17.47 8.44
N GLN A 631 -6.33 -17.33 7.11
CA GLN A 631 -6.16 -18.46 6.20
C GLN A 631 -5.37 -18.04 4.96
N ARG A 632 -4.43 -18.86 4.53
CA ARG A 632 -3.71 -18.72 3.26
C ARG A 632 -3.65 -20.10 2.59
N LEU A 633 -4.42 -20.28 1.52
CA LEU A 633 -4.53 -21.56 0.81
C LEU A 633 -3.67 -21.63 -0.46
N SER A 634 -3.34 -20.49 -1.06
CA SER A 634 -2.60 -20.42 -2.31
C SER A 634 -1.74 -19.15 -2.37
N GLY A 635 -0.82 -19.12 -3.33
CA GLY A 635 -0.05 -17.91 -3.68
C GLY A 635 -0.74 -17.00 -4.70
N ALA A 636 -2.03 -17.22 -4.99
CA ALA A 636 -2.78 -16.36 -5.88
C ALA A 636 -2.91 -14.95 -5.31
N ILE A 637 -2.84 -13.95 -6.19
CA ILE A 637 -3.04 -12.55 -5.79
C ILE A 637 -4.49 -12.36 -5.33
N ASP A 638 -5.44 -12.94 -6.06
CA ASP A 638 -6.85 -12.97 -5.69
C ASP A 638 -7.10 -14.13 -4.73
N LEU A 639 -7.07 -13.85 -3.44
CA LEU A 639 -7.19 -14.83 -2.38
C LEU A 639 -8.59 -15.48 -2.38
N ARG A 640 -8.62 -16.78 -2.17
CA ARG A 640 -9.84 -17.56 -1.94
C ARG A 640 -9.79 -18.21 -0.57
N TYR A 641 -10.95 -18.34 0.04
CA TYR A 641 -11.11 -18.87 1.38
C TYR A 641 -12.10 -20.03 1.37
N ASP A 642 -11.95 -20.95 2.34
CA ASP A 642 -12.75 -22.17 2.43
C ASP A 642 -12.95 -22.55 3.91
N ASP A 643 -14.20 -22.58 4.36
CA ASP A 643 -14.57 -22.94 5.75
C ASP A 643 -14.22 -24.38 6.11
N SER A 644 -14.05 -25.26 5.12
CA SER A 644 -13.67 -26.67 5.33
C SER A 644 -12.16 -26.87 5.48
N ALA A 645 -11.35 -25.87 5.08
CA ALA A 645 -9.90 -25.92 5.17
C ALA A 645 -9.39 -25.36 6.50
N PRO A 646 -8.20 -25.77 6.96
CA PRO A 646 -7.58 -25.26 8.19
C PRO A 646 -7.43 -23.74 8.20
N SER A 647 -7.67 -23.12 9.35
CA SER A 647 -7.46 -21.71 9.59
C SER A 647 -7.13 -21.44 11.05
N LEU A 648 -6.47 -20.31 11.33
CA LEU A 648 -6.05 -19.91 12.69
C LEU A 648 -7.02 -18.86 13.24
N PRO A 649 -7.42 -18.93 14.54
CA PRO A 649 -8.19 -17.87 15.16
C PRO A 649 -7.34 -16.59 15.30
N VAL A 650 -7.99 -15.43 15.15
CA VAL A 650 -7.38 -14.11 15.34
C VAL A 650 -8.20 -13.32 16.34
N ALA A 651 -7.54 -12.79 17.37
CA ALA A 651 -8.21 -11.99 18.40
C ALA A 651 -8.47 -10.56 17.94
N PHE A 652 -7.48 -9.91 17.32
CA PHE A 652 -7.54 -8.51 16.92
C PHE A 652 -8.54 -8.27 15.78
N THR A 653 -9.03 -7.01 15.67
CA THR A 653 -10.19 -6.65 14.86
C THR A 653 -9.87 -5.52 13.88
N SER A 654 -10.91 -5.00 13.23
CA SER A 654 -10.78 -3.82 12.37
C SER A 654 -10.30 -2.59 13.16
N SER A 655 -9.41 -1.84 12.51
CA SER A 655 -8.91 -0.53 12.97
C SER A 655 -10.02 0.48 13.28
N PHE A 656 -11.21 0.33 12.68
CA PHE A 656 -12.37 1.20 12.90
C PHE A 656 -12.83 1.21 14.36
N TRP A 657 -12.69 0.08 15.06
CA TRP A 657 -13.07 -0.06 16.47
C TRP A 657 -12.00 0.41 17.46
N GLY A 658 -10.84 0.83 16.95
CA GLY A 658 -9.71 1.27 17.74
C GLY A 658 -8.63 0.21 17.96
N SER A 659 -8.75 -0.98 17.34
CA SER A 659 -7.72 -2.01 17.38
C SER A 659 -6.43 -1.47 16.76
N LEU A 660 -5.34 -1.40 17.54
CA LEU A 660 -4.02 -1.05 17.03
C LEU A 660 -3.48 -2.17 16.15
N ALA A 661 -3.61 -3.41 16.58
CA ALA A 661 -3.39 -4.57 15.71
C ALA A 661 -4.59 -4.72 14.77
N ALA A 662 -4.50 -4.16 13.57
CA ALA A 662 -5.59 -4.16 12.60
C ALA A 662 -5.72 -5.49 11.85
N PHE A 663 -6.95 -5.96 11.71
CA PHE A 663 -7.30 -7.15 10.94
C PHE A 663 -8.70 -6.99 10.32
N ASP A 664 -8.75 -6.64 9.03
CA ASP A 664 -10.01 -6.47 8.34
C ASP A 664 -10.48 -7.81 7.77
N ALA A 665 -11.43 -8.38 8.46
CA ALA A 665 -12.05 -9.65 8.10
C ALA A 665 -13.52 -9.47 7.70
N ALA A 666 -13.97 -10.32 6.79
CA ALA A 666 -15.34 -10.39 6.34
C ALA A 666 -15.64 -11.80 5.79
N PRO A 667 -16.93 -12.18 5.65
CA PRO A 667 -17.31 -13.33 4.85
C PRO A 667 -16.88 -13.12 3.40
N ARG A 668 -16.21 -14.09 2.78
CA ARG A 668 -15.67 -13.99 1.42
C ARG A 668 -15.94 -15.25 0.63
N ASN A 669 -16.24 -15.10 -0.65
CA ASN A 669 -16.46 -16.25 -1.56
C ASN A 669 -17.54 -17.23 -1.07
N GLY A 670 -18.55 -16.76 -0.31
CA GLY A 670 -19.62 -17.58 0.23
C GLY A 670 -19.32 -18.29 1.56
N THR A 671 -18.21 -17.95 2.22
CA THR A 671 -17.87 -18.47 3.56
C THR A 671 -18.79 -17.87 4.63
N GLN A 672 -18.98 -18.60 5.72
CA GLN A 672 -19.63 -18.11 6.95
C GLN A 672 -18.62 -17.43 7.87
N ARG A 673 -17.42 -18.01 8.01
CA ARG A 673 -16.34 -17.43 8.77
C ARG A 673 -15.81 -16.17 8.08
N TRP A 674 -15.28 -15.28 8.87
CA TRP A 674 -14.68 -14.03 8.42
C TRP A 674 -13.17 -14.24 8.22
N TYR A 675 -12.69 -13.96 7.03
CA TYR A 675 -11.28 -14.10 6.71
C TYR A 675 -10.65 -12.73 6.44
N GLY A 676 -9.53 -12.47 7.13
CA GLY A 676 -8.74 -11.26 6.92
C GLY A 676 -7.93 -11.33 5.63
N ASN A 677 -7.86 -10.22 4.91
CA ASN A 677 -7.01 -10.06 3.73
C ASN A 677 -6.14 -8.81 3.76
N ARG A 678 -6.33 -7.96 4.77
CA ARG A 678 -5.59 -6.72 4.99
C ARG A 678 -5.58 -6.34 6.48
N GLY A 679 -4.69 -5.45 6.85
CA GLY A 679 -4.42 -5.06 8.23
C GLY A 679 -2.91 -5.09 8.47
N ASN A 680 -2.47 -5.54 9.64
CA ASN A 680 -1.05 -5.75 9.91
C ASN A 680 -0.42 -6.60 8.81
N SER A 681 0.30 -5.99 7.88
CA SER A 681 0.95 -6.70 6.76
C SER A 681 2.42 -6.98 7.04
N PHE A 682 3.07 -6.05 7.73
CA PHE A 682 4.41 -6.13 8.27
C PHE A 682 4.42 -5.39 9.61
N VAL A 683 4.90 -6.00 10.67
CA VAL A 683 5.06 -5.34 11.97
C VAL A 683 6.50 -5.47 12.40
N ALA A 684 7.13 -4.34 12.75
CA ALA A 684 8.46 -4.35 13.32
C ALA A 684 8.56 -3.37 14.51
N VAL A 685 9.33 -3.76 15.51
CA VAL A 685 9.77 -2.90 16.59
C VAL A 685 11.29 -2.83 16.56
N VAL A 686 11.84 -1.62 16.70
CA VAL A 686 13.27 -1.35 16.53
C VAL A 686 13.77 -0.54 17.71
N GLU A 687 14.95 -0.86 18.20
CA GLU A 687 15.68 -0.14 19.23
C GLU A 687 17.05 0.31 18.67
N PHE A 688 17.34 1.61 18.80
CA PHE A 688 18.54 2.25 18.27
C PHE A 688 19.58 2.48 19.38
N GLY A 689 20.31 1.40 19.75
CA GLY A 689 21.41 1.45 20.70
C GLY A 689 22.78 1.50 20.00
N GLU A 690 23.83 1.05 20.70
CA GLU A 690 25.18 0.85 20.11
C GLU A 690 25.11 -0.10 18.89
N LYS A 691 24.27 -1.11 18.97
CA LYS A 691 23.84 -1.96 17.86
C LYS A 691 22.31 -1.89 17.76
N VAL A 692 21.80 -1.73 16.55
CA VAL A 692 20.35 -1.79 16.31
C VAL A 692 19.84 -3.19 16.62
N ARG A 693 18.70 -3.28 17.32
CA ARG A 693 17.98 -4.52 17.59
C ARG A 693 16.55 -4.37 17.09
N ALA A 694 16.02 -5.42 16.50
CA ALA A 694 14.65 -5.38 16.02
C ALA A 694 13.97 -6.75 16.12
N ARG A 695 12.64 -6.72 16.21
CA ARG A 695 11.77 -7.90 16.06
C ARG A 695 10.72 -7.58 14.98
N ALA A 696 10.36 -8.57 14.16
CA ALA A 696 9.40 -8.37 13.08
C ALA A 696 8.53 -9.60 12.83
N THR A 697 7.42 -9.40 12.13
CA THR A 697 6.58 -10.46 11.57
C THR A 697 5.87 -9.98 10.31
N THR A 698 5.61 -10.89 9.37
CA THR A 698 4.75 -10.66 8.21
C THR A 698 3.53 -11.57 8.26
N ALA A 699 2.44 -11.17 7.62
CA ALA A 699 1.25 -11.99 7.52
C ALA A 699 1.56 -13.26 6.68
N GLY A 700 1.68 -14.43 7.34
CA GLY A 700 1.91 -15.73 6.71
C GLY A 700 3.38 -16.07 6.50
N GLY A 701 4.01 -15.57 5.45
CA GLY A 701 5.41 -15.86 5.08
C GLY A 701 5.72 -15.29 3.68
N LEU A 702 6.99 -15.33 3.26
CA LEU A 702 7.44 -14.66 2.02
C LEU A 702 7.16 -15.45 0.74
N SER A 703 7.27 -16.78 0.76
CA SER A 703 7.06 -17.59 -0.43
C SER A 703 5.61 -17.60 -0.89
N ARG A 704 5.38 -17.51 -2.20
CA ARG A 704 4.04 -17.68 -2.81
C ARG A 704 3.68 -19.13 -3.11
N ILE A 705 4.59 -20.07 -2.94
CA ILE A 705 4.42 -21.47 -3.36
C ILE A 705 3.85 -22.29 -2.20
N PRO A 706 2.61 -22.83 -2.32
CA PRO A 706 2.06 -23.73 -1.32
C PRO A 706 2.96 -24.98 -1.17
N GLY A 707 3.29 -25.33 0.07
CA GLY A 707 4.20 -26.43 0.38
C GLY A 707 5.67 -26.02 0.54
N ASP A 708 6.06 -24.83 0.10
CA ASP A 708 7.32 -24.22 0.51
C ASP A 708 7.30 -23.95 2.02
N ARG A 709 8.45 -24.16 2.70
CA ARG A 709 8.53 -23.94 4.16
C ARG A 709 8.19 -22.52 4.59
N HIS A 710 8.45 -21.53 3.72
CA HIS A 710 8.21 -20.10 3.99
C HIS A 710 6.87 -19.59 3.41
N PHE A 711 5.96 -20.51 3.07
CA PHE A 711 4.63 -20.13 2.61
C PHE A 711 3.76 -19.58 3.75
N ASN A 712 3.82 -20.24 4.94
CA ASN A 712 2.97 -19.90 6.08
C ASN A 712 3.68 -20.05 7.45
N ASP A 713 5.00 -20.03 7.45
CA ASP A 713 5.83 -20.28 8.64
C ASP A 713 5.72 -19.20 9.73
N GLN A 714 5.26 -17.99 9.38
CA GLN A 714 5.02 -16.91 10.32
C GLN A 714 3.54 -16.80 10.76
N ALA A 715 2.62 -17.62 10.22
CA ALA A 715 1.19 -17.46 10.45
C ALA A 715 0.76 -17.60 11.92
N GLU A 716 1.33 -18.58 12.66
CA GLU A 716 1.03 -18.77 14.08
C GLU A 716 1.54 -17.60 14.92
N ARG A 717 2.78 -17.12 14.66
CA ARG A 717 3.33 -15.93 15.31
C ARG A 717 2.50 -14.69 15.02
N TYR A 718 2.14 -14.49 13.77
CA TYR A 718 1.32 -13.38 13.33
C TYR A 718 -0.02 -13.34 14.08
N THR A 719 -0.75 -14.45 14.16
CA THR A 719 -2.05 -14.51 14.84
C THR A 719 -1.96 -14.39 16.36
N ALA A 720 -0.80 -14.71 16.93
CA ALA A 720 -0.52 -14.59 18.36
C ALA A 720 0.06 -13.21 18.76
N GLY A 721 0.36 -12.33 17.79
CA GLY A 721 1.06 -11.07 18.08
C GLY A 721 2.51 -11.26 18.54
N ASP A 722 3.12 -12.40 18.18
CA ASP A 722 4.53 -12.71 18.49
C ASP A 722 5.43 -12.32 17.30
N LEU A 723 6.50 -11.57 17.59
CA LEU A 723 7.48 -11.12 16.62
C LEU A 723 8.78 -11.90 16.77
N ARG A 724 9.32 -12.40 15.65
CA ARG A 724 10.64 -13.03 15.58
C ARG A 724 11.76 -12.00 15.66
N GLU A 725 12.94 -12.43 16.07
CA GLU A 725 14.16 -11.61 15.98
C GLU A 725 14.53 -11.29 14.54
N VAL A 726 15.05 -10.09 14.30
CA VAL A 726 15.63 -9.68 13.02
C VAL A 726 17.14 -9.88 13.07
N TYR A 727 17.67 -10.64 12.12
CA TYR A 727 19.10 -10.86 11.98
C TYR A 727 19.71 -9.76 11.10
N PHE A 728 20.35 -8.78 11.74
CA PHE A 728 20.89 -7.61 11.03
C PHE A 728 22.41 -7.68 10.85
N TYR A 729 23.12 -8.23 11.81
CA TYR A 729 24.59 -8.29 11.80
C TYR A 729 25.10 -9.63 11.25
N PRO A 730 26.30 -9.63 10.60
CA PRO A 730 26.84 -10.83 9.94
C PRO A 730 26.90 -12.08 10.82
N GLU A 731 27.20 -11.92 12.12
CA GLU A 731 27.29 -13.06 13.05
C GLU A 731 25.92 -13.71 13.27
N ALA A 732 24.86 -12.91 13.42
CA ALA A 732 23.49 -13.40 13.57
C ALA A 732 22.98 -14.02 12.26
N ILE A 733 23.22 -13.36 11.13
CA ILE A 733 22.86 -13.86 9.80
C ILE A 733 23.51 -15.23 9.56
N ALA A 734 24.82 -15.37 9.84
CA ALA A 734 25.55 -16.62 9.64
C ALA A 734 25.04 -17.75 10.57
N ALA A 735 24.66 -17.41 11.81
CA ALA A 735 24.16 -18.39 12.80
C ALA A 735 22.77 -18.95 12.42
N HIS A 736 21.97 -18.20 11.69
CA HIS A 736 20.58 -18.55 11.32
C HIS A 736 20.38 -18.74 9.81
N SER A 737 21.48 -18.84 9.04
CA SER A 737 21.44 -19.01 7.59
C SER A 737 20.98 -20.41 7.18
N LEU A 738 20.08 -20.49 6.23
CA LEU A 738 19.75 -21.73 5.51
C LEU A 738 20.76 -22.04 4.41
N GLY A 739 21.40 -21.02 3.88
CA GLY A 739 22.38 -21.11 2.81
C GLY A 739 22.61 -19.77 2.12
N THR A 740 23.70 -19.73 1.37
CA THR A 740 24.15 -18.56 0.60
C THR A 740 24.34 -18.96 -0.86
N TYR A 741 23.87 -18.12 -1.78
CA TYR A 741 23.94 -18.37 -3.21
C TYR A 741 24.09 -17.04 -3.98
N ARG A 742 24.34 -17.12 -5.28
CA ARG A 742 24.32 -15.97 -6.19
C ARG A 742 23.11 -16.03 -7.10
N PRO A 743 22.63 -14.88 -7.59
CA PRO A 743 21.59 -14.87 -8.61
C PRO A 743 21.95 -15.81 -9.79
N GLY A 744 21.02 -16.70 -10.19
CA GLY A 744 21.23 -17.73 -11.17
C GLY A 744 21.70 -19.09 -10.63
N GLU A 745 22.11 -19.17 -9.36
CA GLU A 745 22.39 -20.43 -8.68
C GLU A 745 21.12 -20.97 -7.99
N PRO A 746 21.06 -22.29 -7.71
CA PRO A 746 19.92 -22.86 -6.99
C PRO A 746 19.74 -22.21 -5.60
N ARG A 747 18.51 -21.83 -5.29
CA ARG A 747 18.12 -21.35 -3.95
C ARG A 747 18.22 -22.48 -2.92
N PRO A 748 18.79 -22.25 -1.73
CA PRO A 748 18.96 -23.24 -0.65
C PRO A 748 17.62 -23.71 -0.04
#